data_899255ef492380ad9a606022c50028c5
#
_entry.id   899255ef492380ad9a606022c50028c5
#
_cell.length_a   1.000
_cell.length_b   1.000
_cell.length_c   1.000
_cell.angle_alpha   90.00
_cell.angle_beta   90.00
_cell.angle_gamma   90.00
#
_symmetry.space_group_name_H-M   'P 1'
#
loop_
_entity.id
_entity.type
_entity.pdbx_description
1 polymer ?
#
loop_
_entity_poly.entity_id
_entity_poly.type
_entity_poly.pdbx_seq_one_letter_code
_entity_poly.pdbx_strand_id
1 'polypeptide(L)'
;ANDSSVRSLLNESSEARMNQAKQTAEFLKKQISEKGMIDVGTGVERELGISKEKMNQALYILEMEGYHIYGGGVPQVTNPGKQTNIKVLCPPGTEHKEIYNFENVHSVRDYVSHDDGETFDKFVYPKSMDSSRLKIRYAEDGGIQKDGVIEIRRGVDDLSLGDSHYAQVRILVDGNRYLKGMAVYSDDLPDGVDVMFNTNKKKGTPTSDVLKKVKDDPDNPFGSLIKAGGQSYYIDADGKRQLSLINKRAEEGDWGEWADKLPSQFLSKQSLSLVNKQLNLAASDKMAEFDEICSLTNPTVKKSLLKSFADDCDSAAVHLQAAALPRQKYQVILPITSMKDNEVYAPNYKNGETVALVRYPHGGTFEIPILKVNNKLAEGKSVLGNTPADAIGINKKNADRLSGADFDGDTVMVIPCNSTKSKVKITSTSPLKGLEGFDTKDAYGGTVKKDADGVDHYYRNGKEYKIMRNTQTEMGKVSNLITDMTLKGATQDELARAVRHSMVVIDAEKHKLDYKQSEIDNGIASLKKKYQGNVDSEGHYHEGASTLISRAKSETQVLKRKGSPTINEDGSLSYKSVKEEYVDKNGKIQVRTQKSTKMAETKDARTLSSGTPQEEAYADYANSMKSLANQARREMMSTGKIAYSASAKATYSEEVKSLNAKLDLALANAPRERQAQTMANATVAAKRKDNPDMTKAEVKKASQQALAQARSSVGAKRSNIEITDKEWEAIQAGAISENKLTQILNNTNTDTIRQRATPRASTALSTAKQNRIAALSASGYSTSEIAEALGVSSSTVSKYLNGKE
;
A
#
# COMPACT_ATOMS: atom_id res chain seq x y z
N ALA A 1 3.70 -41.54 34.16
CA ALA A 1 5.15 -41.67 33.89
C ALA A 1 5.58 -41.04 32.59
N ASN A 2 4.70 -40.97 31.57
CA ASN A 2 5.03 -40.37 30.29
C ASN A 2 4.97 -38.85 30.27
N ASP A 3 4.26 -38.22 31.21
CA ASP A 3 4.07 -36.77 31.23
C ASP A 3 5.32 -36.01 31.76
N SER A 4 6.05 -36.65 32.71
CA SER A 4 7.26 -36.01 33.26
C SER A 4 8.45 -36.09 32.30
N SER A 5 8.56 -37.12 31.45
CA SER A 5 9.62 -37.25 30.46
C SER A 5 9.40 -36.34 29.26
N VAL A 6 8.15 -36.12 28.83
CA VAL A 6 7.81 -35.17 27.76
C VAL A 6 8.04 -33.71 28.23
N ARG A 7 7.67 -33.40 29.48
CA ARG A 7 7.94 -32.08 30.06
C ARG A 7 9.44 -31.81 30.22
N SER A 8 10.22 -32.82 30.59
CA SER A 8 11.68 -32.73 30.68
C SER A 8 12.31 -32.48 29.32
N LEU A 9 11.88 -33.19 28.25
CA LEU A 9 12.34 -33.00 26.88
C LEU A 9 11.93 -31.63 26.33
N LEU A 10 10.73 -31.15 26.64
CA LEU A 10 10.29 -29.81 26.26
C LEU A 10 11.08 -28.74 26.99
N ASN A 11 11.41 -28.93 28.26
CA ASN A 11 12.25 -28.02 29.03
C ASN A 11 13.69 -27.99 28.53
N GLU A 12 14.29 -29.16 28.25
CA GLU A 12 15.63 -29.26 27.66
C GLU A 12 15.71 -28.59 26.28
N SER A 13 14.72 -28.83 25.44
CA SER A 13 14.58 -28.17 24.14
C SER A 13 14.42 -26.65 24.28
N SER A 14 13.66 -26.21 25.30
CA SER A 14 13.44 -24.80 25.62
C SER A 14 14.73 -24.14 26.15
N GLU A 15 15.47 -24.81 27.04
CA GLU A 15 16.75 -24.33 27.55
C GLU A 15 17.81 -24.24 26.45
N ALA A 16 17.89 -25.23 25.57
CA ALA A 16 18.79 -25.19 24.41
C ALA A 16 18.48 -24.04 23.46
N ARG A 17 17.19 -23.75 23.22
CA ARG A 17 16.75 -22.60 22.42
C ARG A 17 17.06 -21.27 23.10
N MET A 18 16.88 -21.19 24.42
CA MET A 18 17.23 -20.00 25.20
C MET A 18 18.74 -19.71 25.18
N ASN A 19 19.57 -20.74 25.26
CA ASN A 19 21.03 -20.62 25.16
C ASN A 19 21.46 -20.09 23.80
N GLN A 20 20.74 -20.41 22.73
CA GLN A 20 21.01 -19.85 21.38
C GLN A 20 20.73 -18.36 21.28
N ALA A 21 19.82 -17.83 22.10
CA ALA A 21 19.48 -16.41 22.12
C ALA A 21 20.24 -15.59 23.18
N LYS A 22 21.16 -16.19 23.90
CA LYS A 22 21.88 -15.56 25.01
C LYS A 22 22.68 -14.33 24.56
N GLN A 23 23.35 -14.41 23.42
CA GLN A 23 24.18 -13.31 22.90
C GLN A 23 23.30 -12.15 22.45
N THR A 24 22.16 -12.42 21.84
CA THR A 24 21.17 -11.40 21.48
C THR A 24 20.60 -10.72 22.73
N ALA A 25 20.28 -11.50 23.78
CA ALA A 25 19.84 -10.95 25.06
C ALA A 25 20.89 -10.05 25.71
N GLU A 26 22.17 -10.46 25.69
CA GLU A 26 23.27 -9.64 26.23
C GLU A 26 23.45 -8.35 25.41
N PHE A 27 23.31 -8.41 24.10
CA PHE A 27 23.33 -7.21 23.25
C PHE A 27 22.22 -6.23 23.62
N LEU A 28 20.98 -6.69 23.74
CA LEU A 28 19.84 -5.85 24.12
C LEU A 28 20.01 -5.26 25.53
N LYS A 29 20.52 -6.06 26.45
CA LYS A 29 20.84 -5.61 27.82
C LYS A 29 21.88 -4.50 27.84
N LYS A 30 22.91 -4.61 27.05
CA LYS A 30 23.92 -3.58 26.86
C LYS A 30 23.34 -2.30 26.27
N GLN A 31 22.46 -2.43 25.27
CA GLN A 31 21.77 -1.28 24.68
C GLN A 31 20.90 -0.56 25.69
N ILE A 32 20.18 -1.27 26.54
CA ILE A 32 19.39 -0.69 27.64
C ILE A 32 20.29 0.04 28.64
N SER A 33 21.41 -0.57 28.99
CA SER A 33 22.41 0.05 29.90
C SER A 33 22.93 1.38 29.36
N GLU A 34 23.14 1.46 28.05
CA GLU A 34 23.69 2.66 27.39
C GLU A 34 22.60 3.69 27.03
N LYS A 35 21.42 3.24 26.64
CA LYS A 35 20.38 4.08 26.02
C LYS A 35 19.11 4.24 26.88
N GLY A 36 18.86 3.37 27.85
CA GLY A 36 17.62 3.31 28.60
C GLY A 36 16.58 2.42 27.88
N MET A 37 15.36 2.93 27.67
CA MET A 37 14.31 2.18 26.97
C MET A 37 14.62 2.05 25.48
N ILE A 38 14.41 0.84 24.93
CA ILE A 38 14.66 0.58 23.50
C ILE A 38 13.43 0.04 22.80
N ASP A 39 13.24 0.46 21.53
CA ASP A 39 12.20 -0.07 20.65
C ASP A 39 12.55 -1.47 20.17
N VAL A 40 11.67 -2.43 20.45
CA VAL A 40 11.76 -3.82 19.98
C VAL A 40 10.49 -4.21 19.22
N GLY A 41 9.78 -3.25 18.67
CA GLY A 41 8.55 -3.44 17.92
C GLY A 41 8.73 -4.20 16.61
N THR A 42 7.62 -4.48 15.96
CA THR A 42 7.59 -5.25 14.71
C THR A 42 8.52 -4.65 13.66
N GLY A 43 9.39 -5.48 13.10
CA GLY A 43 10.35 -5.09 12.07
C GLY A 43 11.74 -4.76 12.60
N VAL A 44 11.91 -4.52 13.90
CA VAL A 44 13.24 -4.25 14.49
C VAL A 44 14.15 -5.47 14.35
N GLU A 45 13.63 -6.67 14.55
CA GLU A 45 14.37 -7.92 14.35
C GLU A 45 14.93 -8.04 12.93
N ARG A 46 14.15 -7.66 11.94
CA ARG A 46 14.58 -7.68 10.53
C ARG A 46 15.69 -6.67 10.27
N GLU A 47 15.57 -5.47 10.81
CA GLU A 47 16.59 -4.44 10.68
C GLU A 47 17.89 -4.79 11.43
N LEU A 48 17.78 -5.48 12.55
CA LEU A 48 18.91 -6.03 13.26
C LEU A 48 19.54 -7.26 12.58
N GLY A 49 18.86 -7.83 11.58
CA GLY A 49 19.35 -9.02 10.88
C GLY A 49 19.20 -10.32 11.67
N ILE A 50 18.23 -10.39 12.57
CA ILE A 50 17.93 -11.57 13.37
C ILE A 50 16.54 -12.13 13.04
N SER A 51 16.36 -13.42 13.26
CA SER A 51 15.07 -14.07 13.11
C SER A 51 14.08 -13.59 14.18
N LYS A 52 12.80 -13.61 13.85
CA LYS A 52 11.72 -13.31 14.79
C LYS A 52 11.75 -14.24 16.02
N GLU A 53 12.07 -15.51 15.79
CA GLU A 53 12.23 -16.49 16.87
C GLU A 53 13.36 -16.10 17.82
N LYS A 54 14.51 -15.73 17.30
CA LYS A 54 15.67 -15.29 18.09
C LYS A 54 15.34 -14.06 18.94
N MET A 55 14.67 -13.09 18.37
CA MET A 55 14.22 -11.89 19.10
C MET A 55 13.28 -12.27 20.23
N ASN A 56 12.28 -13.09 19.96
CA ASN A 56 11.31 -13.51 20.97
C ASN A 56 11.98 -14.27 22.12
N GLN A 57 12.91 -15.14 21.82
CA GLN A 57 13.68 -15.89 22.81
C GLN A 57 14.56 -14.97 23.67
N ALA A 58 15.24 -14.01 23.06
CA ALA A 58 16.05 -13.02 23.77
C ALA A 58 15.21 -12.14 24.70
N LEU A 59 14.04 -11.71 24.24
CA LEU A 59 13.10 -10.92 25.06
C LEU A 59 12.56 -11.74 26.24
N TYR A 60 12.29 -13.02 26.04
CA TYR A 60 11.87 -13.89 27.11
C TYR A 60 12.95 -14.05 28.21
N ILE A 61 14.22 -14.22 27.80
CA ILE A 61 15.35 -14.25 28.73
C ILE A 61 15.40 -12.98 29.59
N LEU A 62 15.24 -11.82 28.95
CA LEU A 62 15.29 -10.54 29.65
C LEU A 62 14.08 -10.33 30.58
N GLU A 63 12.90 -10.79 30.22
CA GLU A 63 11.73 -10.75 31.08
C GLU A 63 11.96 -11.58 32.35
N MET A 64 12.59 -12.74 32.23
CA MET A 64 12.95 -13.57 33.39
C MET A 64 14.00 -12.92 34.28
N GLU A 65 14.81 -12.03 33.74
CA GLU A 65 15.79 -11.23 34.51
C GLU A 65 15.21 -9.96 35.12
N GLY A 66 13.90 -9.72 34.94
CA GLY A 66 13.21 -8.57 35.55
C GLY A 66 13.03 -7.37 34.64
N TYR A 67 13.44 -7.45 33.38
CA TYR A 67 13.15 -6.41 32.39
C TYR A 67 11.68 -6.45 31.99
N HIS A 68 11.12 -5.27 31.69
CA HIS A 68 9.73 -5.17 31.29
C HIS A 68 9.60 -4.94 29.80
N ILE A 69 8.66 -5.65 29.18
CA ILE A 69 8.29 -5.42 27.79
C ILE A 69 6.87 -4.87 27.81
N TYR A 70 6.73 -3.61 27.44
CA TYR A 70 5.44 -2.95 27.32
C TYR A 70 5.07 -2.76 25.87
N GLY A 71 3.81 -3.01 25.54
CA GLY A 71 3.33 -2.83 24.18
C GLY A 71 1.84 -2.94 24.04
N GLY A 72 1.37 -2.69 22.84
CA GLY A 72 -0.03 -2.82 22.47
C GLY A 72 -0.30 -2.38 21.05
N GLY A 73 -1.52 -2.68 20.56
CA GLY A 73 -2.01 -2.19 19.29
C GLY A 73 -2.51 -0.77 19.43
N VAL A 74 -2.06 0.10 18.55
CA VAL A 74 -2.36 1.51 18.60
C VAL A 74 -2.93 1.98 17.28
N PRO A 75 -4.11 2.61 17.26
CA PRO A 75 -4.66 3.17 16.04
C PRO A 75 -3.72 4.21 15.41
N GLN A 76 -3.58 4.17 14.09
CA GLN A 76 -2.77 5.14 13.37
C GLN A 76 -3.49 6.48 13.27
N VAL A 77 -2.78 7.56 13.57
CA VAL A 77 -3.33 8.93 13.50
C VAL A 77 -3.63 9.34 12.05
N THR A 78 -2.78 8.91 11.11
CA THR A 78 -2.90 9.26 9.68
C THR A 78 -3.78 8.30 8.89
N ASN A 79 -4.07 7.11 9.42
CA ASN A 79 -4.87 6.08 8.77
C ASN A 79 -5.90 5.54 9.77
N PRO A 80 -7.03 6.22 9.95
CA PRO A 80 -8.08 5.72 10.83
C PRO A 80 -8.51 4.29 10.47
N GLY A 81 -8.59 3.42 11.47
CA GLY A 81 -8.91 2.00 11.27
C GLY A 81 -7.71 1.07 11.10
N LYS A 82 -6.51 1.58 10.87
CA LYS A 82 -5.27 0.79 10.94
C LYS A 82 -4.61 0.92 12.31
N GLN A 83 -4.01 -0.16 12.78
CA GLN A 83 -3.29 -0.19 14.04
C GLN A 83 -1.80 -0.38 13.82
N THR A 84 -1.00 0.31 14.63
CA THR A 84 0.44 0.08 14.73
C THR A 84 0.74 -0.55 16.08
N ASN A 85 1.45 -1.65 16.07
CA ASN A 85 1.93 -2.27 17.30
C ASN A 85 3.21 -1.57 17.74
N ILE A 86 3.23 -1.14 19.00
CA ILE A 86 4.45 -0.69 19.66
C ILE A 86 4.91 -1.73 20.64
N LYS A 87 6.20 -1.86 20.82
CA LYS A 87 6.79 -2.78 21.79
C LYS A 87 8.12 -2.19 22.26
N VAL A 88 8.22 -1.97 23.57
CA VAL A 88 9.37 -1.29 24.18
C VAL A 88 9.94 -2.17 25.28
N LEU A 89 11.22 -2.44 25.21
CA LEU A 89 11.96 -3.15 26.24
C LEU A 89 12.55 -2.13 27.24
N CYS A 90 12.24 -2.28 28.50
CA CYS A 90 12.52 -1.33 29.54
C CYS A 90 13.36 -1.92 30.66
N PRO A 91 14.19 -1.09 31.33
CA PRO A 91 14.90 -1.49 32.56
C PRO A 91 13.91 -1.95 33.65
N PRO A 92 14.38 -2.78 34.60
CA PRO A 92 13.58 -3.13 35.77
C PRO A 92 13.04 -1.88 36.50
N GLY A 93 11.78 -1.92 36.91
CA GLY A 93 11.16 -0.83 37.65
C GLY A 93 10.54 0.29 36.80
N THR A 94 10.63 0.21 35.47
CA THR A 94 10.01 1.18 34.56
C THR A 94 8.49 1.01 34.56
N GLU A 95 7.76 2.12 34.70
CA GLU A 95 6.29 2.12 34.62
C GLU A 95 5.84 2.17 33.15
N HIS A 96 4.70 1.54 32.87
CA HIS A 96 4.18 1.44 31.50
C HIS A 96 3.99 2.84 30.83
N LYS A 97 3.55 3.83 31.57
CA LYS A 97 3.34 5.19 31.04
C LYS A 97 4.61 5.83 30.44
N GLU A 98 5.79 5.40 30.91
CA GLU A 98 7.07 5.97 30.46
C GLU A 98 7.40 5.66 29.00
N ILE A 99 6.83 4.58 28.42
CA ILE A 99 7.07 4.23 27.02
C ILE A 99 6.43 5.20 26.03
N TYR A 100 5.46 6.00 26.47
CA TYR A 100 4.74 6.94 25.61
C TYR A 100 5.42 8.31 25.51
N ASN A 101 6.53 8.48 26.17
CA ASN A 101 7.43 9.59 25.94
C ASN A 101 8.51 9.13 24.93
N PHE A 102 8.30 9.45 23.65
CA PHE A 102 9.16 8.99 22.56
C PHE A 102 10.60 9.49 22.67
N GLU A 103 10.83 10.60 23.34
CA GLU A 103 12.18 11.12 23.54
C GLU A 103 13.04 10.18 24.39
N ASN A 104 12.41 9.37 25.23
CA ASN A 104 13.06 8.40 26.09
C ASN A 104 13.13 6.99 25.51
N VAL A 105 12.49 6.74 24.36
CA VAL A 105 12.55 5.46 23.65
C VAL A 105 13.58 5.57 22.54
N HIS A 106 14.62 4.75 22.63
CA HIS A 106 15.75 4.80 21.70
C HIS A 106 15.73 3.64 20.72
N SER A 107 16.22 3.89 19.54
CA SER A 107 16.36 2.87 18.50
C SER A 107 17.67 2.08 18.71
N VAL A 108 17.59 0.78 18.43
CA VAL A 108 18.77 -0.10 18.30
C VAL A 108 19.13 -0.36 16.84
N ARG A 109 18.51 0.37 15.94
CA ARG A 109 18.68 0.25 14.49
C ARG A 109 20.05 0.75 13.99
N ASP A 110 20.85 1.31 14.87
CA ASP A 110 22.27 1.65 14.62
C ASP A 110 23.22 0.44 14.71
N TYR A 111 22.68 -0.75 14.94
CA TYR A 111 23.42 -2.01 14.95
C TYR A 111 22.81 -3.01 13.96
N VAL A 112 23.62 -3.96 13.53
CA VAL A 112 23.22 -5.06 12.66
C VAL A 112 23.99 -6.33 12.99
N SER A 113 23.29 -7.46 12.91
CA SER A 113 23.91 -8.80 13.03
C SER A 113 23.89 -9.50 11.68
N HIS A 114 24.95 -10.27 11.42
CA HIS A 114 25.06 -11.07 10.19
C HIS A 114 25.19 -12.56 10.45
N ASP A 115 25.09 -12.95 11.68
CA ASP A 115 25.20 -14.33 12.18
C ASP A 115 24.00 -14.71 13.07
N ASP A 116 22.83 -14.16 12.74
CA ASP A 116 21.57 -14.38 13.46
C ASP A 116 21.69 -14.11 14.98
N GLY A 117 22.32 -13.00 15.34
CA GLY A 117 22.32 -12.50 16.71
C GLY A 117 23.46 -13.01 17.59
N GLU A 118 24.46 -13.71 17.05
CA GLU A 118 25.65 -14.11 17.80
C GLU A 118 26.58 -12.93 18.04
N THR A 119 26.73 -12.06 17.03
CA THR A 119 27.51 -10.83 17.12
C THR A 119 26.76 -9.67 16.50
N PHE A 120 27.04 -8.45 16.99
CA PHE A 120 26.43 -7.22 16.49
C PHE A 120 27.51 -6.20 16.19
N ASP A 121 27.44 -5.65 14.99
CA ASP A 121 28.31 -4.56 14.55
C ASP A 121 27.53 -3.26 14.49
N LYS A 122 28.18 -2.15 14.82
CA LYS A 122 27.56 -0.85 14.63
C LYS A 122 27.28 -0.64 13.14
N PHE A 123 26.05 -0.31 12.80
CA PHE A 123 25.71 0.02 11.45
C PHE A 123 26.39 1.32 11.05
N VAL A 124 27.44 1.20 10.27
CA VAL A 124 28.07 2.34 9.64
C VAL A 124 27.28 2.66 8.39
N TYR A 125 27.06 3.93 8.15
CA TYR A 125 26.44 4.45 6.95
C TYR A 125 26.96 3.75 5.71
N PRO A 126 26.18 3.65 4.64
CA PRO A 126 26.67 3.01 3.41
C PRO A 126 28.00 3.60 3.01
N LYS A 127 28.89 2.73 2.63
CA LYS A 127 30.17 3.12 2.07
C LYS A 127 29.93 4.00 0.85
N SER A 128 30.56 5.14 0.80
CA SER A 128 30.46 6.05 -0.32
C SER A 128 31.35 5.63 -1.46
N MET A 129 30.82 5.69 -2.68
CA MET A 129 31.59 5.52 -3.90
C MET A 129 32.26 6.84 -4.27
N ASP A 130 33.53 6.78 -4.71
CA ASP A 130 34.17 7.93 -5.30
C ASP A 130 33.56 8.22 -6.68
N SER A 131 33.25 9.48 -6.96
CA SER A 131 32.66 9.90 -8.24
C SER A 131 33.55 9.64 -9.46
N SER A 132 34.86 9.40 -9.28
CA SER A 132 35.75 8.98 -10.36
C SER A 132 35.37 7.64 -11.00
N ARG A 133 34.66 6.80 -10.26
CA ARG A 133 34.17 5.51 -10.75
C ARG A 133 32.84 5.61 -11.51
N LEU A 134 32.18 6.77 -11.42
CA LEU A 134 30.84 7.03 -11.99
C LEU A 134 31.00 7.81 -13.30
N LYS A 135 30.25 7.40 -14.31
CA LYS A 135 29.98 8.18 -15.51
C LYS A 135 28.47 8.33 -15.71
N ILE A 136 28.04 9.52 -16.10
CA ILE A 136 26.63 9.78 -16.39
C ILE A 136 26.45 9.74 -17.91
N ARG A 137 25.49 8.93 -18.34
CA ARG A 137 25.04 8.93 -19.72
C ARG A 137 23.86 9.88 -19.85
N TYR A 138 24.10 11.05 -20.43
CA TYR A 138 23.08 12.07 -20.62
C TYR A 138 22.13 11.71 -21.78
N ALA A 139 21.07 12.51 -21.92
CA ALA A 139 20.04 12.28 -22.95
C ALA A 139 20.63 12.15 -24.37
N GLU A 140 21.53 13.04 -24.74
CA GLU A 140 22.18 13.07 -26.06
C GLU A 140 23.16 11.89 -26.27
N ASP A 141 23.62 11.29 -25.22
CA ASP A 141 24.52 10.12 -25.23
C ASP A 141 23.75 8.78 -25.19
N GLY A 142 22.44 8.81 -25.33
CA GLY A 142 21.58 7.63 -25.28
C GLY A 142 21.01 7.28 -23.91
N GLY A 143 21.19 8.14 -22.91
CA GLY A 143 20.66 7.94 -21.57
C GLY A 143 19.14 7.86 -21.49
N ILE A 144 18.44 8.49 -22.44
CA ILE A 144 16.96 8.43 -22.52
C ILE A 144 16.46 7.00 -22.66
N GLN A 145 17.14 6.17 -23.43
CA GLN A 145 16.71 4.79 -23.69
C GLN A 145 16.71 3.90 -22.45
N LYS A 146 17.46 4.28 -21.45
CA LYS A 146 17.65 3.52 -20.20
C LYS A 146 17.44 4.41 -18.96
N ASP A 147 16.67 5.47 -19.09
CA ASP A 147 16.50 6.47 -18.03
C ASP A 147 16.15 5.85 -16.67
N GLY A 148 17.03 6.10 -15.69
CA GLY A 148 16.90 5.56 -14.33
C GLY A 148 17.67 4.26 -14.08
N VAL A 149 18.29 3.65 -15.10
CA VAL A 149 19.10 2.43 -14.95
C VAL A 149 20.51 2.77 -14.49
N ILE A 150 20.98 1.99 -13.53
CA ILE A 150 22.35 2.01 -13.03
C ILE A 150 23.06 0.79 -13.61
N GLU A 151 23.89 0.99 -14.62
CA GLU A 151 24.70 -0.08 -15.19
C GLU A 151 25.95 -0.26 -14.35
N ILE A 152 26.17 -1.47 -13.84
CA ILE A 152 27.31 -1.80 -12.98
C ILE A 152 28.24 -2.79 -13.66
N ARG A 153 29.54 -2.64 -13.41
CA ARG A 153 30.55 -3.54 -13.96
C ARG A 153 30.48 -4.90 -13.29
N ARG A 154 30.40 -5.93 -14.10
CA ARG A 154 30.43 -7.33 -13.64
C ARG A 154 31.80 -7.67 -13.03
N GLY A 155 31.76 -8.44 -11.93
CA GLY A 155 33.01 -8.94 -11.30
C GLY A 155 33.70 -7.94 -10.37
N VAL A 156 33.06 -6.80 -10.08
CA VAL A 156 33.54 -5.84 -9.07
C VAL A 156 32.89 -6.19 -7.72
N ASP A 157 33.71 -6.55 -6.75
CA ASP A 157 33.27 -7.12 -5.47
C ASP A 157 32.29 -6.21 -4.71
N ASP A 158 32.57 -4.91 -4.63
CA ASP A 158 31.74 -3.96 -3.89
C ASP A 158 30.49 -3.48 -4.64
N LEU A 159 30.27 -3.99 -5.86
CA LEU A 159 29.10 -3.70 -6.69
C LEU A 159 28.30 -4.97 -7.06
N SER A 160 28.55 -6.07 -6.38
CA SER A 160 27.85 -7.32 -6.67
C SER A 160 26.39 -7.29 -6.22
N LEU A 161 25.50 -7.78 -7.08
CA LEU A 161 24.10 -8.01 -6.75
C LEU A 161 23.84 -9.44 -6.21
N GLY A 162 24.90 -10.20 -5.92
CA GLY A 162 24.82 -11.61 -5.58
C GLY A 162 24.36 -12.43 -6.79
N ASP A 163 23.39 -13.31 -6.57
CA ASP A 163 22.81 -14.16 -7.62
C ASP A 163 21.75 -13.45 -8.46
N SER A 164 21.41 -12.22 -8.12
CA SER A 164 20.38 -11.44 -8.83
C SER A 164 20.94 -10.79 -10.08
N HIS A 165 20.16 -10.74 -11.15
CA HIS A 165 20.50 -10.04 -12.38
C HIS A 165 20.19 -8.55 -12.31
N TYR A 166 19.25 -8.16 -11.47
CA TYR A 166 18.80 -6.78 -11.29
C TYR A 166 18.36 -6.56 -9.84
N ALA A 167 18.44 -5.32 -9.40
CA ALA A 167 17.89 -4.91 -8.11
C ALA A 167 17.61 -3.41 -8.11
N GLN A 168 16.59 -2.97 -7.38
CA GLN A 168 16.41 -1.55 -7.10
C GLN A 168 17.40 -1.16 -5.99
N VAL A 169 18.29 -0.22 -6.29
CA VAL A 169 19.38 0.13 -5.39
C VAL A 169 19.50 1.63 -5.15
N ARG A 170 20.23 1.94 -4.09
CA ARG A 170 20.82 3.25 -3.86
C ARG A 170 22.33 3.07 -3.72
N ILE A 171 23.09 4.02 -4.25
CA ILE A 171 24.54 4.06 -4.12
C ILE A 171 24.93 5.47 -3.67
N LEU A 172 25.55 5.56 -2.51
CA LEU A 172 26.08 6.81 -2.00
C LEU A 172 27.31 7.22 -2.80
N VAL A 173 27.36 8.48 -3.22
CA VAL A 173 28.47 9.04 -4.02
C VAL A 173 29.03 10.26 -3.31
N ASP A 174 30.37 10.29 -3.10
CA ASP A 174 31.10 11.37 -2.45
C ASP A 174 30.52 11.82 -1.09
N GLY A 175 29.80 10.95 -0.42
CA GLY A 175 29.25 11.15 0.93
C GLY A 175 28.02 12.05 1.04
N ASN A 176 27.67 12.82 0.00
CA ASN A 176 26.64 13.85 0.05
C ASN A 176 25.52 13.71 -0.98
N ARG A 177 25.67 12.82 -1.94
CA ARG A 177 24.71 12.55 -3.01
C ARG A 177 24.52 11.06 -3.17
N TYR A 178 23.43 10.66 -3.82
CA TYR A 178 23.19 9.25 -4.09
C TYR A 178 22.49 9.02 -5.44
N LEU A 179 22.78 7.84 -5.99
CA LEU A 179 22.06 7.29 -7.12
C LEU A 179 20.87 6.49 -6.61
N LYS A 180 19.75 6.60 -7.29
CA LYS A 180 18.58 5.75 -7.12
C LYS A 180 18.16 5.20 -8.48
N GLY A 181 18.01 3.90 -8.58
CA GLY A 181 17.54 3.29 -9.83
C GLY A 181 17.60 1.77 -9.80
N MET A 182 17.33 1.18 -10.96
CA MET A 182 17.47 -0.25 -11.17
C MET A 182 18.90 -0.56 -11.60
N ALA A 183 19.62 -1.31 -10.77
CA ALA A 183 20.96 -1.79 -11.11
C ALA A 183 20.88 -3.02 -12.00
N VAL A 184 21.64 -3.04 -13.06
CA VAL A 184 21.84 -4.17 -13.96
C VAL A 184 23.31 -4.28 -14.32
N TYR A 185 23.78 -5.48 -14.60
CA TYR A 185 25.16 -5.66 -15.07
C TYR A 185 25.33 -5.21 -16.52
N SER A 186 26.49 -4.63 -16.83
CA SER A 186 26.86 -4.25 -18.18
C SER A 186 28.33 -4.65 -18.44
N ASP A 187 28.57 -5.20 -19.63
CA ASP A 187 29.90 -5.56 -20.10
C ASP A 187 30.51 -4.49 -21.03
N ASP A 188 29.79 -3.42 -21.30
CA ASP A 188 30.13 -2.36 -22.25
C ASP A 188 30.56 -1.04 -21.60
N LEU A 189 30.96 -1.08 -20.32
CA LEU A 189 31.40 0.11 -19.62
C LEU A 189 32.81 0.53 -20.06
N PRO A 190 33.09 1.85 -20.24
CA PRO A 190 34.42 2.32 -20.55
C PRO A 190 35.45 1.95 -19.45
N ASP A 191 36.71 1.87 -19.82
CA ASP A 191 37.80 1.63 -18.86
C ASP A 191 37.77 2.66 -17.72
N GLY A 192 37.91 2.21 -16.50
CA GLY A 192 37.89 3.03 -15.30
C GLY A 192 36.49 3.43 -14.81
N VAL A 193 35.46 3.09 -15.53
CA VAL A 193 34.05 3.33 -15.14
C VAL A 193 33.45 2.03 -14.61
N ASP A 194 33.07 2.02 -13.35
CA ASP A 194 32.42 0.87 -12.73
C ASP A 194 30.91 1.02 -12.66
N VAL A 195 30.39 2.25 -12.70
CA VAL A 195 28.98 2.58 -12.66
C VAL A 195 28.66 3.61 -13.74
N MET A 196 27.65 3.30 -14.54
CA MET A 196 27.06 4.20 -15.54
C MET A 196 25.62 4.49 -15.16
N PHE A 197 25.31 5.74 -14.86
CA PHE A 197 23.94 6.17 -14.60
C PHE A 197 23.32 6.80 -15.83
N ASN A 198 22.14 6.30 -16.20
CA ASN A 198 21.40 6.77 -17.36
C ASN A 198 20.36 7.80 -16.93
N THR A 199 20.35 8.93 -17.58
CA THR A 199 19.43 10.04 -17.28
C THR A 199 18.82 10.65 -18.55
N ASN A 200 17.64 11.21 -18.43
CA ASN A 200 16.98 11.99 -19.49
C ASN A 200 17.43 13.45 -19.49
N LYS A 201 18.29 13.85 -18.56
CA LYS A 201 18.77 15.21 -18.45
C LYS A 201 19.75 15.54 -19.58
N LYS A 202 19.76 16.82 -19.96
CA LYS A 202 20.62 17.31 -21.06
C LYS A 202 22.08 17.30 -20.66
N LYS A 203 22.94 17.03 -21.63
CA LYS A 203 24.40 17.14 -21.49
C LYS A 203 24.79 18.52 -20.99
N GLY A 204 25.70 18.58 -20.05
CA GLY A 204 26.09 19.80 -19.36
C GLY A 204 25.35 20.06 -18.04
N THR A 205 24.32 19.30 -17.72
CA THR A 205 23.71 19.31 -16.39
C THR A 205 24.77 18.89 -15.36
N PRO A 206 25.01 19.71 -14.30
CA PRO A 206 25.98 19.32 -13.26
C PRO A 206 25.63 17.98 -12.61
N THR A 207 26.63 17.21 -12.29
CA THR A 207 26.45 15.92 -11.62
C THR A 207 25.64 16.04 -10.32
N SER A 208 25.84 17.12 -9.58
CA SER A 208 25.09 17.43 -8.36
C SER A 208 23.57 17.58 -8.60
N ASP A 209 23.17 17.97 -9.81
CA ASP A 209 21.74 18.12 -10.19
C ASP A 209 21.16 16.83 -10.79
N VAL A 210 22.01 15.92 -11.23
CA VAL A 210 21.60 14.59 -11.71
C VAL A 210 21.38 13.64 -10.55
N LEU A 211 22.27 13.66 -9.56
CA LEU A 211 22.19 12.85 -8.36
C LEU A 211 21.22 13.44 -7.34
N LYS A 212 20.70 12.58 -6.48
CA LYS A 212 19.82 13.00 -5.39
C LYS A 212 20.62 13.42 -4.17
N LYS A 213 20.15 14.47 -3.49
CA LYS A 213 20.75 14.92 -2.22
C LYS A 213 20.41 13.95 -1.10
N VAL A 214 21.42 13.62 -0.28
CA VAL A 214 21.21 12.85 0.96
C VAL A 214 20.29 13.62 1.90
N LYS A 215 19.33 12.93 2.51
CA LYS A 215 18.39 13.52 3.47
C LYS A 215 19.10 13.82 4.81
N ASP A 216 18.64 14.86 5.50
CA ASP A 216 19.12 15.23 6.85
C ASP A 216 18.55 14.32 7.95
N ASP A 217 18.24 13.10 7.63
CA ASP A 217 17.76 12.08 8.56
C ASP A 217 18.80 10.96 8.62
N PRO A 218 19.57 10.87 9.72
CA PRO A 218 20.60 9.83 9.86
C PRO A 218 20.05 8.41 9.77
N ASP A 219 18.78 8.21 10.10
CA ASP A 219 18.11 6.91 10.03
C ASP A 219 17.60 6.58 8.62
N ASN A 220 17.34 7.60 7.79
CA ASN A 220 16.79 7.44 6.46
C ASN A 220 17.49 8.36 5.43
N PRO A 221 18.78 8.18 5.19
CA PRO A 221 19.57 9.09 4.33
C PRO A 221 19.09 9.13 2.90
N PHE A 222 18.52 8.05 2.42
CA PHE A 222 17.99 7.90 1.08
C PHE A 222 16.46 8.09 1.01
N GLY A 223 15.84 8.64 2.06
CA GLY A 223 14.39 8.76 2.14
C GLY A 223 13.65 7.45 2.41
N SER A 224 14.36 6.33 2.49
CA SER A 224 13.82 5.02 2.88
C SER A 224 14.82 4.27 3.73
N LEU A 225 14.30 3.48 4.67
CA LEU A 225 15.13 2.67 5.57
C LEU A 225 15.77 1.52 4.81
N ILE A 226 17.10 1.43 4.87
CA ILE A 226 17.90 0.44 4.14
C ILE A 226 18.80 -0.40 5.04
N LYS A 227 18.52 -0.45 6.34
CA LYS A 227 19.33 -1.22 7.31
C LYS A 227 19.13 -2.73 7.14
N ALA A 228 19.96 -3.50 7.80
CA ALA A 228 19.91 -4.97 7.84
C ALA A 228 19.73 -5.64 6.45
N GLY A 229 18.52 -5.80 5.98
CA GLY A 229 18.22 -6.46 4.70
C GLY A 229 18.54 -5.62 3.46
N GLY A 230 18.77 -4.31 3.59
CA GLY A 230 19.05 -3.41 2.48
C GLY A 230 20.54 -3.27 2.16
N GLN A 231 21.42 -3.28 3.16
CA GLN A 231 22.85 -3.15 2.98
C GLN A 231 23.46 -4.48 2.52
N SER A 232 24.17 -4.45 1.39
CA SER A 232 24.91 -5.62 0.89
C SER A 232 26.33 -5.65 1.43
N TYR A 233 26.92 -6.85 1.48
CA TYR A 233 28.26 -7.11 1.95
C TYR A 233 29.00 -8.04 1.00
N TYR A 234 30.30 -8.03 1.04
CA TYR A 234 31.14 -8.97 0.30
C TYR A 234 32.31 -9.41 1.16
N ILE A 235 32.92 -10.53 0.79
CA ILE A 235 34.12 -11.05 1.44
C ILE A 235 35.30 -10.65 0.57
N ASP A 236 36.28 -9.92 1.14
CA ASP A 236 37.51 -9.51 0.44
C ASP A 236 38.53 -10.66 0.27
N ALA A 237 39.61 -10.36 -0.40
CA ALA A 237 40.66 -11.35 -0.67
C ALA A 237 41.30 -11.90 0.63
N ASP A 238 41.25 -11.15 1.72
CA ASP A 238 41.77 -11.55 3.03
C ASP A 238 40.75 -12.32 3.87
N GLY A 239 39.60 -12.65 3.31
CA GLY A 239 38.50 -13.30 3.99
C GLY A 239 37.72 -12.41 4.96
N LYS A 240 37.97 -11.12 4.96
CA LYS A 240 37.26 -10.15 5.79
C LYS A 240 36.00 -9.68 5.11
N ARG A 241 34.96 -9.49 5.92
CA ARG A 241 33.69 -8.94 5.46
C ARG A 241 33.76 -7.43 5.32
N GLN A 242 33.38 -6.94 4.15
CA GLN A 242 33.40 -5.54 3.80
C GLN A 242 31.97 -5.06 3.42
N LEU A 243 31.69 -3.77 3.65
CA LEU A 243 30.47 -3.13 3.17
C LEU A 243 30.52 -3.00 1.64
N SER A 244 29.45 -3.44 0.99
CA SER A 244 29.22 -3.15 -0.42
C SER A 244 28.78 -1.70 -0.62
N LEU A 245 28.92 -1.19 -1.83
CA LEU A 245 28.30 0.08 -2.24
C LEU A 245 26.79 -0.07 -2.48
N ILE A 246 26.30 -1.29 -2.59
CA ILE A 246 24.90 -1.59 -2.94
C ILE A 246 24.02 -1.56 -1.69
N ASN A 247 23.02 -0.70 -1.77
CA ASN A 247 21.93 -0.64 -0.80
C ASN A 247 20.62 -0.94 -1.53
N LYS A 248 19.97 -2.04 -1.17
CA LYS A 248 18.69 -2.43 -1.73
C LYS A 248 17.57 -1.74 -0.96
N ARG A 249 16.56 -1.32 -1.66
CA ARG A 249 15.37 -0.76 -1.03
C ARG A 249 14.48 -1.87 -0.47
N ALA A 250 13.96 -1.67 0.76
CA ALA A 250 12.79 -2.40 1.20
C ALA A 250 11.57 -1.92 0.39
N GLU A 251 10.64 -2.81 0.07
CA GLU A 251 9.47 -2.50 -0.75
C GLU A 251 8.71 -1.28 -0.24
N GLU A 252 8.44 -0.32 -1.12
CA GLU A 252 7.52 0.79 -0.84
C GLU A 252 6.11 0.40 -1.27
N GLY A 253 5.29 0.04 -0.32
CA GLY A 253 3.86 -0.16 -0.53
C GLY A 253 3.44 -1.62 -0.58
N ASP A 254 2.15 -1.80 -0.46
CA ASP A 254 1.50 -3.11 -0.43
C ASP A 254 1.11 -3.53 -1.86
N TRP A 255 2.10 -3.94 -2.63
CA TRP A 255 1.91 -4.35 -4.03
C TRP A 255 1.02 -5.60 -4.16
N GLY A 256 0.93 -6.43 -3.11
CA GLY A 256 0.06 -7.60 -3.09
C GLY A 256 -1.42 -7.22 -3.19
N GLU A 257 -1.85 -6.20 -2.48
CA GLU A 257 -3.23 -5.71 -2.51
C GLU A 257 -3.65 -5.22 -3.91
N TRP A 258 -2.75 -4.57 -4.64
CA TRP A 258 -3.00 -4.06 -5.98
C TRP A 258 -3.02 -5.18 -7.04
N ALA A 259 -2.30 -6.27 -6.83
CA ALA A 259 -2.25 -7.39 -7.75
C ALA A 259 -3.53 -8.23 -7.75
N ASP A 260 -4.31 -8.21 -6.68
CA ASP A 260 -5.49 -9.06 -6.48
C ASP A 260 -6.80 -8.44 -6.95
N LYS A 261 -6.79 -7.18 -7.38
CA LYS A 261 -8.00 -6.41 -7.76
C LYS A 261 -7.78 -5.59 -9.01
N LEU A 262 -8.87 -5.19 -9.66
CA LEU A 262 -8.84 -4.24 -10.78
C LEU A 262 -9.41 -2.90 -10.36
N PRO A 263 -8.63 -1.82 -10.44
CA PRO A 263 -9.13 -0.48 -10.18
C PRO A 263 -10.17 -0.03 -11.21
N SER A 264 -11.18 0.67 -10.74
CA SER A 264 -12.24 1.24 -11.60
C SER A 264 -11.69 2.21 -12.64
N GLN A 265 -10.60 2.90 -12.33
CA GLN A 265 -9.94 3.83 -13.26
C GLN A 265 -9.49 3.16 -14.56
N PHE A 266 -9.04 1.93 -14.49
CA PHE A 266 -8.69 1.14 -15.66
C PHE A 266 -9.93 0.49 -16.28
N LEU A 267 -10.67 -0.28 -15.49
CA LEU A 267 -11.73 -1.15 -15.97
C LEU A 267 -12.92 -0.38 -16.58
N SER A 268 -13.27 0.79 -16.02
CA SER A 268 -14.38 1.61 -16.50
C SER A 268 -14.24 2.07 -17.96
N LYS A 269 -13.04 2.05 -18.48
CA LYS A 269 -12.70 2.44 -19.86
C LYS A 269 -12.59 1.26 -20.81
N GLN A 270 -12.84 0.07 -20.31
CA GLN A 270 -12.83 -1.18 -21.07
C GLN A 270 -14.23 -1.54 -21.63
N SER A 271 -14.34 -2.64 -22.35
CA SER A 271 -15.62 -3.10 -22.87
C SER A 271 -16.62 -3.39 -21.74
N LEU A 272 -17.89 -3.16 -22.03
CA LEU A 272 -18.97 -3.46 -21.06
C LEU A 272 -18.97 -4.95 -20.66
N SER A 273 -18.66 -5.85 -21.60
CA SER A 273 -18.58 -7.27 -21.31
C SER A 273 -17.53 -7.59 -20.24
N LEU A 274 -16.34 -6.98 -20.36
CA LEU A 274 -15.27 -7.17 -19.37
C LEU A 274 -15.64 -6.56 -18.03
N VAL A 275 -16.19 -5.36 -18.03
CA VAL A 275 -16.67 -4.68 -16.81
C VAL A 275 -17.67 -5.55 -16.07
N ASN A 276 -18.70 -6.04 -16.77
CA ASN A 276 -19.75 -6.88 -16.17
C ASN A 276 -19.17 -8.18 -15.61
N LYS A 277 -18.29 -8.86 -16.34
CA LYS A 277 -17.68 -10.11 -15.86
C LYS A 277 -16.93 -9.92 -14.57
N GLN A 278 -16.08 -8.91 -14.49
CA GLN A 278 -15.23 -8.69 -13.33
C GLN A 278 -16.03 -8.14 -12.12
N LEU A 279 -17.02 -7.33 -12.34
CA LEU A 279 -17.93 -6.88 -11.28
C LEU A 279 -18.80 -8.02 -10.77
N ASN A 280 -19.32 -8.86 -11.66
CA ASN A 280 -20.13 -10.02 -11.26
C ASN A 280 -19.33 -11.03 -10.45
N LEU A 281 -18.05 -11.23 -10.78
CA LEU A 281 -17.16 -12.09 -10.00
C LEU A 281 -16.95 -11.53 -8.58
N ALA A 282 -16.70 -10.24 -8.46
CA ALA A 282 -16.56 -9.59 -7.16
C ALA A 282 -17.86 -9.68 -6.34
N ALA A 283 -19.01 -9.48 -6.96
CA ALA A 283 -20.31 -9.62 -6.31
C ALA A 283 -20.59 -11.05 -5.87
N SER A 284 -20.28 -12.04 -6.72
CA SER A 284 -20.43 -13.47 -6.38
C SER A 284 -19.59 -13.87 -5.18
N ASP A 285 -18.38 -13.37 -5.08
CA ASP A 285 -17.51 -13.62 -3.93
C ASP A 285 -18.11 -13.08 -2.63
N LYS A 286 -18.65 -11.87 -2.68
CA LYS A 286 -19.28 -11.26 -1.52
C LYS A 286 -20.56 -12.00 -1.11
N MET A 287 -21.35 -12.43 -2.06
CA MET A 287 -22.55 -13.22 -1.78
C MET A 287 -22.20 -14.59 -1.16
N ALA A 288 -21.16 -15.25 -1.67
CA ALA A 288 -20.68 -16.52 -1.13
C ALA A 288 -20.14 -16.35 0.31
N GLU A 289 -19.40 -15.29 0.58
CA GLU A 289 -18.93 -14.94 1.93
C GLU A 289 -20.09 -14.69 2.88
N PHE A 290 -21.10 -13.98 2.44
CA PHE A 290 -22.32 -13.74 3.22
C PHE A 290 -23.02 -15.03 3.60
N ASP A 291 -23.22 -15.92 2.63
CA ASP A 291 -23.86 -17.22 2.86
C ASP A 291 -23.06 -18.08 3.84
N GLU A 292 -21.75 -18.07 3.73
CA GLU A 292 -20.85 -18.78 4.65
C GLU A 292 -20.97 -18.24 6.08
N ILE A 293 -20.98 -16.94 6.25
CA ILE A 293 -21.14 -16.30 7.57
C ILE A 293 -22.51 -16.62 8.15
N CYS A 294 -23.58 -16.58 7.34
CA CYS A 294 -24.94 -16.91 7.79
C CYS A 294 -25.07 -18.35 8.25
N SER A 295 -24.22 -19.25 7.76
CA SER A 295 -24.21 -20.67 8.16
C SER A 295 -23.53 -20.94 9.50
N LEU A 296 -22.88 -19.96 10.10
CA LEU A 296 -22.18 -20.14 11.38
C LEU A 296 -23.15 -20.41 12.52
N THR A 297 -22.75 -21.34 13.38
CA THR A 297 -23.62 -21.84 14.47
C THR A 297 -23.59 -20.96 15.71
N ASN A 298 -22.47 -20.27 15.99
CA ASN A 298 -22.37 -19.38 17.14
C ASN A 298 -22.95 -18.00 16.80
N PRO A 299 -24.09 -17.61 17.41
CA PRO A 299 -24.76 -16.36 17.04
C PRO A 299 -23.92 -15.11 17.28
N THR A 300 -23.14 -15.06 18.33
CA THR A 300 -22.33 -13.89 18.66
C THR A 300 -21.18 -13.70 17.67
N VAL A 301 -20.50 -14.79 17.31
CA VAL A 301 -19.47 -14.79 16.27
C VAL A 301 -20.09 -14.41 14.93
N LYS A 302 -21.25 -14.97 14.60
CA LYS A 302 -22.00 -14.63 13.39
C LYS A 302 -22.33 -13.13 13.34
N LYS A 303 -22.84 -12.54 14.42
CA LYS A 303 -23.11 -11.09 14.50
C LYS A 303 -21.86 -10.24 14.28
N SER A 304 -20.75 -10.60 14.92
CA SER A 304 -19.50 -9.89 14.77
C SER A 304 -18.98 -9.92 13.34
N LEU A 305 -19.01 -11.08 12.71
CA LEU A 305 -18.59 -11.24 11.32
C LEU A 305 -19.55 -10.58 10.34
N LEU A 306 -20.85 -10.58 10.60
CA LEU A 306 -21.84 -9.86 9.78
C LEU A 306 -21.62 -8.35 9.85
N LYS A 307 -21.30 -7.80 11.01
CA LYS A 307 -20.98 -6.38 11.16
C LYS A 307 -19.73 -6.01 10.33
N SER A 308 -18.67 -6.77 10.46
CA SER A 308 -17.46 -6.57 9.69
C SER A 308 -17.69 -6.73 8.19
N PHE A 309 -18.46 -7.75 7.80
CA PHE A 309 -18.83 -7.98 6.41
C PHE A 309 -19.65 -6.83 5.83
N ALA A 310 -20.61 -6.28 6.58
CA ALA A 310 -21.38 -5.13 6.15
C ALA A 310 -20.49 -3.91 5.89
N ASP A 311 -19.54 -3.66 6.78
CA ASP A 311 -18.56 -2.58 6.60
C ASP A 311 -17.68 -2.81 5.36
N ASP A 312 -17.26 -4.05 5.11
CA ASP A 312 -16.49 -4.42 3.92
C ASP A 312 -17.29 -4.23 2.63
N CYS A 313 -18.59 -4.55 2.64
CA CYS A 313 -19.49 -4.32 1.49
C CYS A 313 -19.72 -2.83 1.24
N ASP A 314 -19.91 -2.04 2.28
CA ASP A 314 -20.01 -0.58 2.14
C ASP A 314 -18.71 0.01 1.59
N SER A 315 -17.57 -0.47 2.04
CA SER A 315 -16.25 -0.09 1.50
C SER A 315 -16.10 -0.50 0.03
N ALA A 316 -16.53 -1.70 -0.34
CA ALA A 316 -16.50 -2.17 -1.73
C ALA A 316 -17.37 -1.29 -2.65
N ALA A 317 -18.52 -0.84 -2.17
CA ALA A 317 -19.35 0.11 -2.91
C ALA A 317 -18.67 1.46 -3.15
N VAL A 318 -17.87 1.92 -2.21
CA VAL A 318 -17.13 3.19 -2.33
C VAL A 318 -15.92 3.07 -3.25
N HIS A 319 -15.13 2.01 -3.10
CA HIS A 319 -13.86 1.85 -3.83
C HIS A 319 -14.03 1.29 -5.24
N LEU A 320 -15.16 0.67 -5.55
CA LEU A 320 -15.49 0.17 -6.89
C LEU A 320 -14.41 -0.76 -7.48
N GLN A 321 -13.80 -1.58 -6.65
CA GLN A 321 -12.76 -2.52 -7.08
C GLN A 321 -13.39 -3.82 -7.58
N ALA A 322 -13.05 -4.19 -8.82
CA ALA A 322 -13.49 -5.44 -9.43
C ALA A 322 -12.49 -6.58 -9.16
N ALA A 323 -12.91 -7.79 -9.46
CA ALA A 323 -12.05 -8.97 -9.36
C ALA A 323 -10.90 -8.91 -10.37
N ALA A 324 -9.75 -9.43 -9.97
CA ALA A 324 -8.56 -9.52 -10.79
C ALA A 324 -8.78 -10.41 -12.03
N LEU A 325 -8.05 -10.10 -13.10
CA LEU A 325 -7.99 -10.93 -14.31
C LEU A 325 -7.00 -12.08 -14.10
N PRO A 326 -7.18 -13.21 -14.85
CA PRO A 326 -6.30 -14.36 -14.69
C PRO A 326 -4.84 -14.02 -14.96
N ARG A 327 -3.95 -14.49 -14.11
CA ARG A 327 -2.50 -14.35 -14.23
C ARG A 327 -1.99 -12.90 -14.31
N GLN A 328 -2.81 -11.91 -13.92
CA GLN A 328 -2.31 -10.55 -13.81
C GLN A 328 -1.25 -10.47 -12.69
N LYS A 329 -0.16 -9.77 -12.96
CA LYS A 329 0.93 -9.60 -12.00
C LYS A 329 1.51 -8.19 -12.08
N TYR A 330 1.93 -7.65 -10.94
CA TYR A 330 2.76 -6.45 -10.91
C TYR A 330 4.20 -6.81 -11.17
N GLN A 331 4.84 -6.09 -12.08
CA GLN A 331 6.23 -6.33 -12.44
C GLN A 331 6.98 -5.02 -12.67
N VAL A 332 8.24 -5.01 -12.30
CA VAL A 332 9.16 -3.91 -12.57
C VAL A 332 9.52 -3.90 -14.05
N ILE A 333 9.60 -2.71 -14.64
CA ILE A 333 10.04 -2.57 -16.03
C ILE A 333 11.54 -2.30 -16.10
N LEU A 334 12.20 -2.98 -17.03
CA LEU A 334 13.61 -2.78 -17.37
C LEU A 334 13.78 -2.55 -18.86
N PRO A 335 14.76 -1.74 -19.30
CA PRO A 335 14.93 -1.45 -20.71
C PRO A 335 15.65 -2.57 -21.43
N ILE A 336 15.08 -2.94 -22.56
CA ILE A 336 15.72 -3.83 -23.55
C ILE A 336 15.79 -3.05 -24.86
N THR A 337 16.95 -2.53 -25.21
CA THR A 337 17.12 -1.59 -26.32
C THR A 337 16.91 -2.21 -27.68
N SER A 338 17.18 -3.49 -27.83
CA SER A 338 16.94 -4.26 -29.07
C SER A 338 15.51 -4.77 -29.22
N MET A 339 14.65 -4.53 -28.23
CA MET A 339 13.25 -4.95 -28.26
C MET A 339 12.46 -4.15 -29.30
N LYS A 340 11.64 -4.84 -30.08
CA LYS A 340 10.70 -4.20 -31.00
C LYS A 340 9.56 -3.51 -30.25
N ASP A 341 8.94 -2.49 -30.89
CA ASP A 341 7.88 -1.70 -30.27
C ASP A 341 6.62 -2.51 -29.89
N ASN A 342 6.40 -3.64 -30.54
CA ASN A 342 5.25 -4.51 -30.30
C ASN A 342 5.56 -5.75 -29.46
N GLU A 343 6.74 -5.81 -28.86
CA GLU A 343 7.21 -6.99 -28.13
C GLU A 343 7.60 -6.65 -26.68
N VAL A 344 7.61 -7.68 -25.84
CA VAL A 344 8.02 -7.63 -24.44
C VAL A 344 8.78 -8.89 -24.06
N TYR A 345 9.84 -8.74 -23.27
CA TYR A 345 10.50 -9.88 -22.64
C TYR A 345 9.81 -10.16 -21.30
N ALA A 346 9.09 -11.28 -21.22
CA ALA A 346 8.27 -11.60 -20.04
C ALA A 346 8.26 -13.13 -19.80
N PRO A 347 9.31 -13.69 -19.20
CA PRO A 347 9.43 -15.14 -19.03
C PRO A 347 8.40 -15.80 -18.11
N ASN A 348 7.69 -15.02 -17.29
CA ASN A 348 6.55 -15.52 -16.53
C ASN A 348 5.36 -15.92 -17.42
N TYR A 349 5.41 -15.55 -18.69
CA TYR A 349 4.41 -15.87 -19.69
C TYR A 349 5.05 -16.64 -20.85
N LYS A 350 4.26 -17.40 -21.56
CA LYS A 350 4.78 -18.21 -22.67
C LYS A 350 5.15 -17.34 -23.87
N ASN A 351 6.22 -17.71 -24.55
CA ASN A 351 6.61 -17.06 -25.79
C ASN A 351 5.45 -17.06 -26.80
N GLY A 352 5.18 -15.92 -27.39
CA GLY A 352 4.07 -15.72 -28.32
C GLY A 352 2.73 -15.34 -27.70
N GLU A 353 2.59 -15.38 -26.38
CA GLU A 353 1.41 -14.80 -25.70
C GLU A 353 1.37 -13.29 -25.91
N THR A 354 0.18 -12.72 -25.73
CA THR A 354 -0.04 -11.29 -25.76
C THR A 354 -0.36 -10.80 -24.35
N VAL A 355 0.23 -9.70 -23.97
CA VAL A 355 -0.02 -9.04 -22.67
C VAL A 355 -0.31 -7.56 -22.87
N ALA A 356 -1.17 -7.02 -22.00
CA ALA A 356 -1.39 -5.59 -21.85
C ALA A 356 -0.61 -5.09 -20.64
N LEU A 357 -0.03 -3.89 -20.76
CA LEU A 357 0.65 -3.22 -19.66
C LEU A 357 -0.16 -2.03 -19.20
N VAL A 358 -0.36 -1.90 -17.90
CA VAL A 358 -1.10 -0.80 -17.29
C VAL A 358 -0.33 -0.26 -16.10
N ARG A 359 -0.06 1.05 -16.13
CA ARG A 359 0.56 1.76 -15.02
C ARG A 359 -0.44 2.68 -14.35
N TYR A 360 -0.39 2.76 -13.03
CA TYR A 360 -1.24 3.65 -12.25
C TYR A 360 -0.45 4.88 -11.75
N PRO A 361 -1.05 6.05 -11.74
CA PRO A 361 -2.42 6.40 -12.17
C PRO A 361 -2.60 6.27 -13.70
N HIS A 362 -3.75 5.68 -14.12
CA HIS A 362 -4.02 5.36 -15.52
C HIS A 362 -4.90 6.43 -16.17
N GLY A 363 -4.43 7.02 -17.26
CA GLY A 363 -5.13 8.08 -17.96
C GLY A 363 -6.24 7.61 -18.90
N GLY A 364 -6.02 6.50 -19.59
CA GLY A 364 -6.99 5.96 -20.53
C GLY A 364 -6.42 4.88 -21.44
N THR A 365 -7.23 4.39 -22.36
CA THR A 365 -6.86 3.31 -23.28
C THR A 365 -5.67 3.63 -24.19
N PHE A 366 -5.39 4.90 -24.36
CA PHE A 366 -4.23 5.40 -25.12
C PHE A 366 -2.89 5.14 -24.42
N GLU A 367 -2.90 4.77 -23.13
CA GLU A 367 -1.73 4.44 -22.31
C GLU A 367 -1.56 2.93 -22.09
N ILE A 368 -2.18 2.10 -22.90
CA ILE A 368 -2.12 0.64 -22.76
C ILE A 368 -1.37 0.04 -23.96
N PRO A 369 -0.07 -0.29 -23.83
CA PRO A 369 0.60 -1.09 -24.82
C PRO A 369 0.07 -2.52 -24.81
N ILE A 370 -0.23 -3.06 -25.97
CA ILE A 370 -0.53 -4.48 -26.18
C ILE A 370 0.68 -5.10 -26.85
N LEU A 371 1.36 -5.99 -26.18
CA LEU A 371 2.66 -6.49 -26.59
C LEU A 371 2.68 -8.00 -26.70
N LYS A 372 3.44 -8.50 -27.68
CA LYS A 372 3.68 -9.92 -27.86
C LYS A 372 4.92 -10.35 -27.08
N VAL A 373 4.78 -11.41 -26.31
CA VAL A 373 5.90 -11.94 -25.51
C VAL A 373 6.94 -12.57 -26.44
N ASN A 374 8.17 -12.06 -26.37
CA ASN A 374 9.36 -12.58 -27.04
C ASN A 374 10.44 -12.88 -26.00
N ASN A 375 10.52 -14.13 -25.56
CA ASN A 375 11.47 -14.58 -24.55
C ASN A 375 12.79 -15.12 -25.16
N LYS A 376 12.95 -15.00 -26.45
CA LYS A 376 14.15 -15.50 -27.17
C LYS A 376 15.26 -14.46 -27.29
N LEU A 377 15.00 -13.22 -26.91
CA LEU A 377 15.93 -12.13 -27.11
C LEU A 377 17.14 -12.25 -26.17
N ALA A 378 18.34 -12.28 -26.75
CA ALA A 378 19.57 -12.45 -25.99
C ALA A 378 19.81 -11.34 -24.97
N GLU A 379 19.52 -10.09 -25.32
CA GLU A 379 19.63 -8.94 -24.41
C GLU A 379 18.69 -9.10 -23.21
N GLY A 380 17.47 -9.59 -23.41
CA GLY A 380 16.53 -9.88 -22.31
C GLY A 380 17.08 -10.90 -21.33
N LYS A 381 17.63 -11.97 -21.84
CA LYS A 381 18.26 -13.02 -21.02
C LYS A 381 19.49 -12.49 -20.26
N SER A 382 20.28 -11.62 -20.87
CA SER A 382 21.45 -11.01 -20.25
C SER A 382 21.07 -10.04 -19.13
N VAL A 383 20.07 -9.21 -19.34
CA VAL A 383 19.65 -8.16 -18.40
C VAL A 383 18.79 -8.71 -17.25
N LEU A 384 17.79 -9.51 -17.58
CA LEU A 384 16.80 -9.99 -16.61
C LEU A 384 17.04 -11.42 -16.14
N GLY A 385 17.82 -12.21 -16.87
CA GLY A 385 17.93 -13.65 -16.65
C GLY A 385 16.82 -14.44 -17.33
N ASN A 386 16.84 -15.76 -17.18
CA ASN A 386 15.89 -16.67 -17.79
C ASN A 386 14.59 -16.82 -16.99
N THR A 387 14.63 -16.52 -15.70
CA THR A 387 13.54 -16.74 -14.75
C THR A 387 13.36 -15.55 -13.82
N PRO A 388 13.17 -14.33 -14.32
CA PRO A 388 12.88 -13.18 -13.45
C PRO A 388 11.52 -13.37 -12.79
N ALA A 389 11.48 -13.23 -11.48
CA ALA A 389 10.24 -13.43 -10.71
C ALA A 389 9.26 -12.26 -10.86
N ASP A 390 9.76 -11.04 -10.98
CA ASP A 390 9.00 -9.81 -10.79
C ASP A 390 9.39 -8.68 -11.77
N ALA A 391 10.02 -9.01 -12.89
CA ALA A 391 10.45 -8.01 -13.86
C ALA A 391 10.15 -8.42 -15.30
N ILE A 392 9.92 -7.42 -16.15
CA ILE A 392 9.78 -7.55 -17.60
C ILE A 392 10.70 -6.58 -18.32
N GLY A 393 10.99 -6.85 -19.57
CA GLY A 393 11.82 -6.01 -20.42
C GLY A 393 11.00 -5.37 -21.55
N ILE A 394 11.06 -4.05 -21.65
CA ILE A 394 10.41 -3.27 -22.72
C ILE A 394 11.39 -2.22 -23.27
N ASN A 395 11.04 -1.63 -24.41
CA ASN A 395 11.80 -0.48 -24.90
C ASN A 395 11.28 0.86 -24.35
N LYS A 396 12.04 1.91 -24.54
CA LYS A 396 11.70 3.25 -24.06
C LYS A 396 10.37 3.77 -24.61
N LYS A 397 10.07 3.49 -25.86
CA LYS A 397 8.82 3.92 -26.52
C LYS A 397 7.58 3.39 -25.78
N ASN A 398 7.61 2.14 -25.35
CA ASN A 398 6.54 1.55 -24.56
C ASN A 398 6.50 2.12 -23.13
N ALA A 399 7.66 2.40 -22.54
CA ALA A 399 7.70 3.07 -21.24
C ALA A 399 7.09 4.49 -21.30
N ASP A 400 7.38 5.24 -22.33
CA ASP A 400 6.79 6.57 -22.52
C ASP A 400 5.27 6.53 -22.68
N ARG A 401 4.76 5.49 -23.33
CA ARG A 401 3.32 5.26 -23.47
C ARG A 401 2.63 4.96 -22.13
N LEU A 402 3.36 4.46 -21.16
CA LEU A 402 2.88 4.11 -19.82
C LEU A 402 2.91 5.31 -18.86
N SER A 403 2.26 6.40 -19.22
CA SER A 403 2.21 7.62 -18.39
C SER A 403 3.58 8.23 -18.10
N GLY A 404 4.51 8.13 -19.05
CA GLY A 404 5.86 8.64 -18.89
C GLY A 404 6.69 7.85 -17.87
N ALA A 405 6.49 6.55 -17.81
CA ALA A 405 7.29 5.67 -16.95
C ALA A 405 8.77 5.72 -17.31
N ASP A 406 9.62 5.56 -16.31
CA ASP A 406 11.06 5.40 -16.47
C ASP A 406 11.53 4.08 -15.83
N PHE A 407 12.84 3.84 -15.89
CA PHE A 407 13.42 2.57 -15.47
C PHE A 407 14.12 2.66 -14.10
N ASP A 408 13.66 3.51 -13.24
CA ASP A 408 14.20 3.68 -11.88
C ASP A 408 13.55 2.78 -10.83
N GLY A 409 12.71 1.87 -11.24
CA GLY A 409 11.95 0.96 -10.37
C GLY A 409 10.44 1.03 -10.56
N ASP A 410 9.98 1.72 -11.61
CA ASP A 410 8.56 1.79 -11.94
C ASP A 410 7.99 0.40 -12.23
N THR A 411 6.79 0.17 -11.74
CA THR A 411 6.06 -1.09 -11.89
C THR A 411 4.83 -0.92 -12.76
N VAL A 412 4.45 -2.00 -13.41
CA VAL A 412 3.24 -2.07 -14.22
C VAL A 412 2.46 -3.32 -13.88
N MET A 413 1.15 -3.27 -14.07
CA MET A 413 0.31 -4.45 -14.10
C MET A 413 0.42 -5.09 -15.48
N VAL A 414 0.78 -6.37 -15.52
CA VAL A 414 0.85 -7.18 -16.74
C VAL A 414 -0.37 -8.09 -16.79
N ILE A 415 -1.14 -7.98 -17.85
CA ILE A 415 -2.41 -8.71 -18.02
C ILE A 415 -2.34 -9.54 -19.30
N PRO A 416 -2.30 -10.88 -19.22
CA PRO A 416 -2.45 -11.73 -20.41
C PRO A 416 -3.80 -11.51 -21.07
N CYS A 417 -3.79 -11.29 -22.39
CA CYS A 417 -5.00 -10.91 -23.12
C CYS A 417 -4.86 -11.13 -24.62
N ASN A 418 -5.97 -10.96 -25.34
CA ASN A 418 -6.04 -10.84 -26.79
C ASN A 418 -5.33 -11.96 -27.58
N SER A 419 -5.29 -13.18 -27.03
CA SER A 419 -4.64 -14.32 -27.66
C SER A 419 -5.58 -15.53 -27.67
N THR A 420 -5.18 -16.57 -28.40
CA THR A 420 -5.91 -17.85 -28.41
C THR A 420 -5.93 -18.53 -27.03
N LYS A 421 -4.95 -18.29 -26.21
CA LYS A 421 -4.84 -18.84 -24.85
C LYS A 421 -5.57 -18.03 -23.80
N SER A 422 -5.71 -16.73 -23.99
CA SER A 422 -6.46 -15.85 -23.10
C SER A 422 -7.67 -15.26 -23.82
N LYS A 423 -8.84 -15.56 -23.28
CA LYS A 423 -10.13 -15.03 -23.77
C LYS A 423 -10.39 -13.61 -23.27
N VAL A 424 -9.54 -13.09 -22.41
CA VAL A 424 -9.62 -11.71 -21.93
C VAL A 424 -9.29 -10.77 -23.07
N LYS A 425 -10.17 -9.81 -23.35
CA LYS A 425 -9.94 -8.79 -24.36
C LYS A 425 -9.76 -7.45 -23.69
N ILE A 426 -8.62 -6.82 -23.90
CA ILE A 426 -8.28 -5.50 -23.41
C ILE A 426 -8.34 -4.53 -24.57
N THR A 427 -9.13 -3.46 -24.40
CA THR A 427 -9.21 -2.38 -25.36
C THR A 427 -8.02 -1.43 -25.20
N SER A 428 -7.34 -1.18 -26.30
CA SER A 428 -6.24 -0.23 -26.41
C SER A 428 -6.46 0.67 -27.61
N THR A 429 -6.13 1.93 -27.48
CA THR A 429 -6.19 2.91 -28.56
C THR A 429 -4.81 3.49 -28.82
N SER A 430 -4.63 4.15 -29.95
CA SER A 430 -3.35 4.79 -30.33
C SER A 430 -2.94 5.82 -29.28
N PRO A 431 -1.61 6.01 -29.06
CA PRO A 431 -1.12 7.05 -28.17
C PRO A 431 -1.63 8.43 -28.59
N LEU A 432 -1.82 9.32 -27.60
CA LEU A 432 -2.21 10.70 -27.86
C LEU A 432 -1.12 11.44 -28.63
N LYS A 433 -1.52 12.19 -29.64
CA LYS A 433 -0.61 13.05 -30.41
C LYS A 433 -0.30 14.32 -29.65
N GLY A 434 0.88 14.89 -29.90
CA GLY A 434 1.28 16.19 -29.36
C GLY A 434 1.95 16.14 -27.97
N LEU A 435 2.21 14.95 -27.44
CA LEU A 435 2.94 14.76 -26.18
C LEU A 435 4.43 14.44 -26.40
N GLU A 436 4.79 14.03 -27.60
CA GLU A 436 6.17 13.68 -27.93
C GLU A 436 7.09 14.90 -27.83
N GLY A 437 8.22 14.75 -27.15
CA GLY A 437 9.20 15.81 -26.98
C GLY A 437 8.77 16.93 -26.03
N PHE A 438 7.63 16.81 -25.37
CA PHE A 438 7.21 17.80 -24.39
C PHE A 438 8.07 17.70 -23.12
N ASP A 439 8.82 18.74 -22.82
CA ASP A 439 9.64 18.87 -21.63
C ASP A 439 9.03 19.91 -20.70
N THR A 440 8.64 19.47 -19.52
CA THR A 440 7.94 20.32 -18.55
C THR A 440 8.79 21.47 -18.03
N LYS A 441 10.09 21.24 -17.88
CA LYS A 441 11.04 22.26 -17.42
C LYS A 441 11.28 23.34 -18.47
N ASP A 442 11.47 22.96 -19.72
CA ASP A 442 11.65 23.90 -20.82
C ASP A 442 10.42 24.78 -21.03
N ALA A 443 9.23 24.18 -20.87
CA ALA A 443 7.98 24.88 -21.06
C ALA A 443 7.60 25.79 -19.89
N TYR A 444 7.83 25.37 -18.66
CA TYR A 444 7.29 26.03 -17.46
C TYR A 444 8.30 26.23 -16.33
N GLY A 445 9.57 25.97 -16.55
CA GLY A 445 10.63 26.27 -15.60
C GLY A 445 10.86 27.78 -15.47
N GLY A 446 11.22 28.24 -14.30
CA GLY A 446 11.52 29.62 -13.99
C GLY A 446 12.88 29.81 -13.34
N THR A 447 13.16 31.05 -12.95
CA THR A 447 14.36 31.43 -12.20
C THR A 447 13.99 31.80 -10.78
N VAL A 448 14.88 31.50 -9.83
CA VAL A 448 14.71 31.83 -8.42
C VAL A 448 15.50 33.11 -8.07
N LYS A 449 14.87 33.98 -7.29
CA LYS A 449 15.52 35.16 -6.67
C LYS A 449 15.14 35.18 -5.19
N LYS A 450 16.15 35.42 -4.34
CA LYS A 450 15.92 35.58 -2.89
C LYS A 450 15.59 37.04 -2.61
N ASP A 451 14.62 37.27 -1.72
CA ASP A 451 14.33 38.60 -1.20
C ASP A 451 15.26 38.95 0.00
N ALA A 452 15.04 40.13 0.57
CA ALA A 452 15.83 40.61 1.70
C ALA A 452 15.77 39.72 2.94
N ASP A 453 14.68 38.97 3.10
CA ASP A 453 14.45 38.01 4.23
C ASP A 453 14.95 36.59 3.90
N GLY A 454 15.60 36.38 2.74
CA GLY A 454 16.12 35.09 2.31
C GLY A 454 15.05 34.13 1.77
N VAL A 455 13.85 34.61 1.49
CA VAL A 455 12.75 33.82 0.94
C VAL A 455 12.88 33.75 -0.59
N ASP A 456 12.77 32.55 -1.14
CA ASP A 456 12.84 32.31 -2.57
C ASP A 456 11.55 32.74 -3.28
N HIS A 457 11.71 33.54 -4.33
CA HIS A 457 10.65 33.92 -5.26
C HIS A 457 10.99 33.42 -6.65
N TYR A 458 9.99 32.93 -7.34
CA TYR A 458 10.16 32.30 -8.66
C TYR A 458 9.57 33.18 -9.75
N TYR A 459 10.34 33.38 -10.81
CA TYR A 459 9.99 34.28 -11.94
C TYR A 459 10.10 33.52 -13.25
N ARG A 460 9.14 33.74 -14.12
CA ARG A 460 9.14 33.29 -15.51
C ARG A 460 8.64 34.40 -16.41
N ASN A 461 9.43 34.68 -17.44
CA ASN A 461 9.13 35.80 -18.37
C ASN A 461 8.90 37.14 -17.65
N GLY A 462 9.66 37.42 -16.62
CA GLY A 462 9.56 38.65 -15.84
C GLY A 462 8.40 38.76 -14.88
N LYS A 463 7.59 37.70 -14.77
CA LYS A 463 6.46 37.64 -13.81
C LYS A 463 6.73 36.63 -12.72
N GLU A 464 6.41 37.00 -11.49
CA GLU A 464 6.44 36.11 -10.36
C GLU A 464 5.28 35.08 -10.44
N TYR A 465 5.55 33.82 -10.12
CA TYR A 465 4.53 32.78 -10.02
C TYR A 465 4.62 32.03 -8.70
N LYS A 466 3.49 31.50 -8.31
CA LYS A 466 3.41 30.65 -7.09
C LYS A 466 3.84 29.22 -7.42
N ILE A 467 4.69 28.66 -6.56
CA ILE A 467 5.10 27.27 -6.66
C ILE A 467 4.03 26.32 -6.12
N MET A 468 4.07 25.09 -6.57
CA MET A 468 3.21 24.01 -6.10
C MET A 468 3.47 23.72 -4.62
N ARG A 469 2.41 23.70 -3.82
CA ARG A 469 2.47 23.35 -2.39
C ARG A 469 1.77 22.04 -2.05
N ASN A 470 0.80 21.65 -2.85
CA ASN A 470 0.02 20.45 -2.61
C ASN A 470 -0.18 19.64 -3.90
N THR A 471 0.85 18.89 -4.26
CA THR A 471 0.88 18.06 -5.46
C THR A 471 -0.24 17.02 -5.46
N GLN A 472 -0.53 16.41 -4.33
CA GLN A 472 -1.57 15.37 -4.25
C GLN A 472 -2.95 15.93 -4.56
N THR A 473 -3.30 17.07 -4.03
CA THR A 473 -4.59 17.73 -4.31
C THR A 473 -4.71 18.12 -5.77
N GLU A 474 -3.70 18.75 -6.33
CA GLU A 474 -3.71 19.20 -7.73
C GLU A 474 -3.68 18.02 -8.70
N MET A 475 -2.90 16.97 -8.42
CA MET A 475 -2.92 15.73 -9.20
C MET A 475 -4.27 15.02 -9.12
N GLY A 476 -4.87 14.99 -7.95
CA GLY A 476 -6.23 14.44 -7.77
C GLY A 476 -7.25 15.16 -8.64
N LYS A 477 -7.21 16.48 -8.68
CA LYS A 477 -8.08 17.31 -9.54
C LYS A 477 -7.89 17.00 -11.02
N VAL A 478 -6.67 16.94 -11.48
CA VAL A 478 -6.36 16.65 -12.90
C VAL A 478 -6.72 15.21 -13.26
N SER A 479 -6.43 14.27 -12.41
CA SER A 479 -6.78 12.86 -12.61
C SER A 479 -8.29 12.66 -12.71
N ASN A 480 -9.06 13.34 -11.86
CA ASN A 480 -10.52 13.32 -11.94
C ASN A 480 -11.03 13.98 -13.23
N LEU A 481 -10.41 15.08 -13.65
CA LEU A 481 -10.75 15.72 -14.93
C LEU A 481 -10.51 14.78 -16.10
N ILE A 482 -9.35 14.15 -16.19
CA ILE A 482 -9.00 13.20 -17.26
C ILE A 482 -9.98 12.02 -17.25
N THR A 483 -10.32 11.50 -16.10
CA THR A 483 -11.30 10.42 -15.94
C THR A 483 -12.67 10.84 -16.47
N ASP A 484 -13.17 12.01 -16.06
CA ASP A 484 -14.44 12.53 -16.52
C ASP A 484 -14.45 12.78 -18.04
N MET A 485 -13.37 13.35 -18.56
CA MET A 485 -13.20 13.57 -19.99
C MET A 485 -13.20 12.27 -20.78
N THR A 486 -12.45 11.29 -20.34
CA THR A 486 -12.36 9.98 -21.01
C THR A 486 -13.72 9.28 -21.02
N LEU A 487 -14.39 9.25 -19.89
CA LEU A 487 -15.71 8.60 -19.77
C LEU A 487 -16.81 9.33 -20.54
N LYS A 488 -16.70 10.63 -20.70
CA LYS A 488 -17.67 11.45 -21.44
C LYS A 488 -17.33 11.65 -22.93
N GLY A 489 -16.31 10.94 -23.41
CA GLY A 489 -15.98 10.92 -24.84
C GLY A 489 -15.26 12.17 -25.34
N ALA A 490 -14.40 12.76 -24.54
CA ALA A 490 -13.57 13.88 -24.97
C ALA A 490 -12.72 13.55 -26.21
N THR A 491 -12.44 14.55 -27.01
CA THR A 491 -11.59 14.39 -28.20
C THR A 491 -10.14 14.10 -27.79
N GLN A 492 -9.36 13.53 -28.74
CA GLN A 492 -7.95 13.27 -28.48
C GLN A 492 -7.16 14.55 -28.21
N ASP A 493 -7.47 15.64 -28.88
CA ASP A 493 -6.83 16.96 -28.67
C ASP A 493 -7.13 17.51 -27.26
N GLU A 494 -8.35 17.38 -26.82
CA GLU A 494 -8.76 17.78 -25.47
C GLU A 494 -8.04 16.94 -24.40
N LEU A 495 -8.01 15.61 -24.58
CA LEU A 495 -7.29 14.71 -23.70
C LEU A 495 -5.78 15.01 -23.67
N ALA A 496 -5.18 15.29 -24.82
CA ALA A 496 -3.77 15.64 -24.90
C ALA A 496 -3.46 16.90 -24.10
N ARG A 497 -4.33 17.92 -24.13
CA ARG A 497 -4.17 19.13 -23.32
C ARG A 497 -4.22 18.83 -21.82
N ALA A 498 -5.19 18.04 -21.38
CA ALA A 498 -5.32 17.66 -19.98
C ALA A 498 -4.15 16.80 -19.49
N VAL A 499 -3.70 15.84 -20.30
CA VAL A 499 -2.54 14.98 -20.00
C VAL A 499 -1.26 15.79 -19.95
N ARG A 500 -1.06 16.72 -20.89
CA ARG A 500 0.09 17.64 -20.89
C ARG A 500 0.14 18.46 -19.59
N HIS A 501 -0.99 18.98 -19.18
CA HIS A 501 -1.09 19.69 -17.90
C HIS A 501 -0.79 18.76 -16.71
N SER A 502 -1.25 17.53 -16.72
CA SER A 502 -0.94 16.56 -15.66
C SER A 502 0.56 16.27 -15.53
N MET A 503 1.28 16.24 -16.64
CA MET A 503 2.75 16.09 -16.65
C MET A 503 3.43 17.26 -15.96
N VAL A 504 2.95 18.48 -16.17
CA VAL A 504 3.45 19.67 -15.48
C VAL A 504 3.14 19.63 -14.00
N VAL A 505 1.94 19.27 -13.63
CA VAL A 505 1.50 19.19 -12.22
C VAL A 505 2.33 18.19 -11.42
N ILE A 506 2.60 17.01 -11.96
CA ILE A 506 3.37 15.98 -11.24
C ILE A 506 4.83 16.42 -10.99
N ASP A 507 5.39 17.20 -11.90
CA ASP A 507 6.77 17.69 -11.82
C ASP A 507 6.89 19.06 -11.14
N ALA A 508 5.79 19.75 -10.92
CA ALA A 508 5.79 21.16 -10.53
C ALA A 508 6.43 21.44 -9.18
N GLU A 509 6.24 20.55 -8.19
CA GLU A 509 6.85 20.71 -6.86
C GLU A 509 8.36 20.45 -6.92
N LYS A 510 8.76 19.39 -7.57
CA LYS A 510 10.15 18.97 -7.67
C LYS A 510 11.01 19.99 -8.42
N HIS A 511 10.50 20.53 -9.52
CA HIS A 511 11.21 21.42 -10.42
C HIS A 511 10.76 22.87 -10.34
N LYS A 512 9.88 23.20 -9.41
CA LYS A 512 9.37 24.56 -9.19
C LYS A 512 8.81 25.17 -10.49
N LEU A 513 7.89 24.44 -11.11
CA LEU A 513 7.29 24.84 -12.38
C LEU A 513 6.12 25.81 -12.20
N ASP A 514 5.87 26.63 -13.22
CA ASP A 514 4.70 27.51 -13.31
C ASP A 514 3.47 26.73 -13.79
N TYR A 515 2.91 25.92 -12.91
CA TYR A 515 1.77 25.06 -13.26
C TYR A 515 0.47 25.84 -13.50
N LYS A 516 0.31 27.02 -12.92
CA LYS A 516 -0.85 27.88 -13.18
C LYS A 516 -0.87 28.39 -14.62
N GLN A 517 0.27 28.71 -15.19
CA GLN A 517 0.35 29.08 -16.60
C GLN A 517 0.05 27.91 -17.53
N SER A 518 0.51 26.70 -17.16
CA SER A 518 0.13 25.47 -17.86
C SER A 518 -1.38 25.24 -17.85
N GLU A 519 -2.03 25.51 -16.73
CA GLU A 519 -3.49 25.44 -16.59
C GLU A 519 -4.20 26.35 -17.58
N ILE A 520 -3.70 27.57 -17.74
CA ILE A 520 -4.21 28.55 -18.70
C ILE A 520 -3.93 28.12 -20.15
N ASP A 521 -2.68 27.75 -20.44
CA ASP A 521 -2.25 27.40 -21.80
C ASP A 521 -2.98 26.17 -22.35
N ASN A 522 -3.29 25.21 -21.48
CA ASN A 522 -4.02 24.01 -21.86
C ASN A 522 -5.55 24.13 -21.76
N GLY A 523 -6.04 25.32 -21.40
CA GLY A 523 -7.48 25.56 -21.31
C GLY A 523 -8.22 24.70 -20.31
N ILE A 524 -7.61 24.43 -19.17
CA ILE A 524 -8.13 23.50 -18.17
C ILE A 524 -9.46 24.00 -17.59
N ALA A 525 -9.63 25.30 -17.36
CA ALA A 525 -10.90 25.86 -16.90
C ALA A 525 -12.05 25.58 -17.86
N SER A 526 -11.79 25.70 -19.16
CA SER A 526 -12.77 25.38 -20.21
C SER A 526 -13.11 23.89 -20.24
N LEU A 527 -12.11 23.01 -20.09
CA LEU A 527 -12.31 21.56 -20.01
C LEU A 527 -13.11 21.16 -18.77
N LYS A 528 -12.82 21.75 -17.63
CA LYS A 528 -13.61 21.56 -16.41
C LYS A 528 -15.05 21.96 -16.59
N LYS A 529 -15.29 23.12 -17.21
CA LYS A 529 -16.64 23.60 -17.50
C LYS A 529 -17.41 22.65 -18.43
N LYS A 530 -16.73 22.09 -19.43
CA LYS A 530 -17.34 21.19 -20.42
C LYS A 530 -17.62 19.79 -19.87
N TYR A 531 -16.72 19.25 -19.07
CA TYR A 531 -16.76 17.83 -18.66
C TYR A 531 -17.04 17.61 -17.16
N GLN A 532 -16.92 18.62 -16.35
CA GLN A 532 -17.13 18.54 -14.92
C GLN A 532 -18.29 19.43 -14.47
N GLY A 533 -18.58 19.37 -13.21
CA GLY A 533 -19.70 20.08 -12.62
C GLY A 533 -21.02 19.29 -12.69
N ASN A 534 -21.84 19.52 -11.70
CA ASN A 534 -23.13 18.86 -11.54
C ASN A 534 -24.15 19.83 -10.98
N VAL A 535 -25.41 19.61 -11.37
CA VAL A 535 -26.54 20.22 -10.72
C VAL A 535 -27.16 19.17 -9.80
N ASP A 536 -27.32 19.49 -8.51
CA ASP A 536 -27.95 18.60 -7.57
C ASP A 536 -29.48 18.57 -7.78
N SER A 537 -30.18 17.74 -7.01
CA SER A 537 -31.65 17.59 -7.09
C SER A 537 -32.44 18.89 -6.76
N GLU A 538 -31.76 19.87 -6.14
CA GLU A 538 -32.35 21.19 -5.80
C GLU A 538 -31.94 22.29 -6.78
N GLY A 539 -31.25 21.96 -7.87
CA GLY A 539 -30.83 22.90 -8.90
C GLY A 539 -29.55 23.68 -8.59
N HIS A 540 -28.80 23.31 -7.54
CA HIS A 540 -27.54 23.96 -7.20
C HIS A 540 -26.40 23.34 -8.01
N TYR A 541 -25.54 24.21 -8.58
CA TYR A 541 -24.35 23.81 -9.31
C TYR A 541 -23.18 23.52 -8.36
N HIS A 542 -22.56 22.35 -8.52
CA HIS A 542 -21.36 21.93 -7.81
C HIS A 542 -20.21 21.77 -8.79
N GLU A 543 -19.07 22.43 -8.52
CA GLU A 543 -17.83 22.24 -9.28
C GLU A 543 -17.20 20.91 -8.95
N GLY A 544 -16.40 20.38 -9.88
CA GLY A 544 -15.56 19.22 -9.71
C GLY A 544 -16.08 17.96 -10.37
N ALA A 545 -15.68 16.80 -9.83
CA ALA A 545 -15.93 15.47 -10.38
C ALA A 545 -17.40 15.27 -10.80
N SER A 546 -17.61 14.73 -12.00
CA SER A 546 -18.93 14.63 -12.62
C SER A 546 -19.34 13.21 -13.05
N THR A 547 -18.45 12.23 -12.87
CA THR A 547 -18.75 10.82 -13.12
C THR A 547 -18.74 10.04 -11.83
N LEU A 548 -19.39 8.89 -11.82
CA LEU A 548 -19.39 7.99 -10.67
C LEU A 548 -17.98 7.58 -10.26
N ILE A 549 -17.14 7.26 -11.24
CA ILE A 549 -15.75 6.83 -11.00
C ILE A 549 -14.92 7.95 -10.38
N SER A 550 -15.00 9.14 -10.91
CA SER A 550 -14.26 10.29 -10.37
C SER A 550 -14.77 10.71 -8.98
N ARG A 551 -16.06 10.61 -8.75
CA ARG A 551 -16.67 10.91 -7.44
C ARG A 551 -16.32 9.88 -6.37
N ALA A 552 -16.18 8.61 -6.75
CA ALA A 552 -15.75 7.57 -5.83
C ALA A 552 -14.37 7.84 -5.24
N LYS A 553 -13.50 8.49 -6.02
CA LYS A 553 -12.14 8.87 -5.61
C LYS A 553 -12.05 10.22 -4.92
N SER A 554 -12.95 11.14 -5.24
CA SER A 554 -12.96 12.44 -4.60
C SER A 554 -13.58 12.35 -3.23
N GLU A 555 -12.72 12.34 -2.23
CA GLU A 555 -13.11 12.47 -0.83
C GLU A 555 -13.57 13.91 -0.55
N THR A 556 -14.78 14.26 -0.93
CA THR A 556 -15.45 15.35 -0.26
C THR A 556 -15.89 14.84 1.11
N GLN A 557 -14.98 14.97 2.06
CA GLN A 557 -15.31 14.57 3.43
C GLN A 557 -16.34 15.53 3.98
N VAL A 558 -17.47 15.00 4.38
CA VAL A 558 -18.31 15.71 5.32
C VAL A 558 -17.58 15.70 6.65
N LEU A 559 -16.77 16.73 6.84
CA LEU A 559 -15.99 16.91 8.05
C LEU A 559 -16.94 17.04 9.24
N LYS A 560 -16.73 16.23 10.27
CA LYS A 560 -17.32 16.35 11.60
C LYS A 560 -18.76 15.85 11.78
N ARG A 561 -19.11 14.74 11.15
CA ARG A 561 -20.29 14.02 11.64
C ARG A 561 -19.99 13.48 13.04
N LYS A 562 -20.78 13.88 14.01
CA LYS A 562 -20.68 13.34 15.37
C LYS A 562 -21.47 12.03 15.47
N GLY A 563 -20.78 10.98 15.87
CA GLY A 563 -21.38 9.68 16.14
C GLY A 563 -21.46 8.74 14.94
N SER A 564 -21.76 7.49 15.24
CA SER A 564 -21.94 6.44 14.25
C SER A 564 -23.28 6.60 13.53
N PRO A 565 -23.39 6.16 12.27
CA PRO A 565 -24.70 6.13 11.60
C PRO A 565 -25.69 5.23 12.36
N THR A 566 -26.97 5.56 12.26
CA THR A 566 -28.05 4.76 12.83
C THR A 566 -28.46 3.67 11.84
N ILE A 567 -28.65 2.45 12.34
CA ILE A 567 -29.12 1.31 11.53
C ILE A 567 -30.65 1.31 11.55
N ASN A 568 -31.25 1.39 10.37
CA ASN A 568 -32.71 1.31 10.21
C ASN A 568 -33.20 -0.15 10.25
N GLU A 569 -34.51 -0.36 10.32
CA GLU A 569 -35.09 -1.70 10.37
C GLU A 569 -34.80 -2.56 9.14
N ASP A 570 -34.63 -1.94 7.97
CA ASP A 570 -34.24 -2.61 6.73
C ASP A 570 -32.73 -2.86 6.60
N GLY A 571 -31.95 -2.50 7.64
CA GLY A 571 -30.50 -2.60 7.67
C GLY A 571 -29.77 -1.44 7.04
N SER A 572 -30.44 -0.49 6.43
CA SER A 572 -29.83 0.70 5.85
C SER A 572 -29.28 1.64 6.92
N LEU A 573 -28.33 2.48 6.52
CA LEU A 573 -27.70 3.45 7.41
C LEU A 573 -28.31 4.84 7.24
N SER A 574 -28.60 5.50 8.34
CA SER A 574 -28.95 6.91 8.38
C SER A 574 -27.83 7.72 9.03
N TYR A 575 -27.39 8.78 8.37
CA TYR A 575 -26.33 9.66 8.82
C TYR A 575 -26.90 10.94 9.42
N LYS A 576 -26.28 11.44 10.48
CA LYS A 576 -26.63 12.73 11.07
C LYS A 576 -26.27 13.87 10.11
N SER A 577 -27.19 14.81 9.93
CA SER A 577 -26.95 16.01 9.16
C SER A 577 -25.91 16.88 9.85
N VAL A 578 -24.99 17.44 9.05
CA VAL A 578 -23.99 18.41 9.52
C VAL A 578 -24.37 19.77 8.97
N LYS A 579 -24.51 20.75 9.86
CA LYS A 579 -24.76 22.14 9.48
C LYS A 579 -23.43 22.89 9.45
N GLU A 580 -23.20 23.66 8.39
CA GLU A 580 -22.04 24.53 8.27
C GLU A 580 -22.48 25.98 8.11
N GLU A 581 -21.71 26.89 8.69
CA GLU A 581 -21.86 28.32 8.48
C GLU A 581 -21.01 28.74 7.29
N TYR A 582 -21.54 29.56 6.43
CA TYR A 582 -20.84 30.14 5.30
C TYR A 582 -21.21 31.61 5.13
N VAL A 583 -20.32 32.39 4.54
CA VAL A 583 -20.57 33.79 4.24
C VAL A 583 -21.14 33.87 2.81
N ASP A 584 -22.35 34.45 2.68
CA ASP A 584 -22.96 34.65 1.39
C ASP A 584 -22.34 35.80 0.60
N LYS A 585 -22.83 36.05 -0.64
CA LYS A 585 -22.33 37.12 -1.52
C LYS A 585 -22.52 38.52 -0.93
N ASN A 586 -23.38 38.68 0.08
CA ASN A 586 -23.69 39.93 0.74
C ASN A 586 -22.95 40.10 2.07
N GLY A 587 -22.05 39.19 2.41
CA GLY A 587 -21.30 39.20 3.64
C GLY A 587 -22.07 38.74 4.88
N LYS A 588 -23.28 38.21 4.71
CA LYS A 588 -24.07 37.65 5.83
C LYS A 588 -23.69 36.19 6.10
N ILE A 589 -23.69 35.85 7.39
CA ILE A 589 -23.49 34.47 7.84
C ILE A 589 -24.79 33.69 7.62
N GLN A 590 -24.75 32.66 6.80
CA GLN A 590 -25.85 31.74 6.52
C GLN A 590 -25.48 30.34 7.00
N VAL A 591 -26.49 29.52 7.28
CA VAL A 591 -26.35 28.12 7.68
C VAL A 591 -26.94 27.23 6.61
N ARG A 592 -26.18 26.25 6.15
CA ARG A 592 -26.66 25.22 5.23
C ARG A 592 -26.35 23.84 5.76
N THR A 593 -27.17 22.86 5.36
CA THR A 593 -26.85 21.45 5.61
C THR A 593 -25.78 21.00 4.62
N GLN A 594 -24.68 20.46 5.12
CA GLN A 594 -23.67 19.83 4.27
C GLN A 594 -24.28 18.59 3.61
N LYS A 595 -24.31 18.58 2.28
CA LYS A 595 -24.71 17.44 1.48
C LYS A 595 -23.46 16.66 1.08
N SER A 596 -23.51 15.35 1.26
CA SER A 596 -22.46 14.49 0.80
C SER A 596 -22.76 14.05 -0.64
N THR A 597 -21.78 14.25 -1.53
CA THR A 597 -21.80 13.68 -2.87
C THR A 597 -21.14 12.30 -2.92
N LYS A 598 -20.83 11.75 -1.76
CA LYS A 598 -20.10 10.50 -1.62
C LYS A 598 -20.92 9.28 -1.97
N MET A 599 -20.26 8.33 -2.60
CA MET A 599 -20.78 6.99 -2.81
C MET A 599 -21.24 6.33 -1.51
N ALA A 600 -20.57 6.58 -0.39
CA ALA A 600 -20.93 6.01 0.91
C ALA A 600 -22.34 6.39 1.37
N GLU A 601 -22.78 7.59 1.08
CA GLU A 601 -24.02 8.15 1.61
C GLU A 601 -25.19 8.16 0.62
N THR A 602 -24.90 7.97 -0.65
CA THR A 602 -25.93 7.93 -1.67
C THR A 602 -26.80 6.68 -1.54
N LYS A 603 -28.10 6.82 -1.62
CA LYS A 603 -29.03 5.68 -1.58
C LYS A 603 -29.04 4.92 -2.91
N ASP A 604 -28.85 5.64 -4.00
CA ASP A 604 -28.83 5.08 -5.35
C ASP A 604 -27.62 5.62 -6.09
N ALA A 605 -26.65 4.77 -6.34
CA ALA A 605 -25.40 5.10 -7.05
C ALA A 605 -25.66 5.57 -8.50
N ARG A 606 -26.79 5.22 -9.10
CA ARG A 606 -27.18 5.68 -10.45
C ARG A 606 -27.29 7.19 -10.54
N THR A 607 -27.63 7.87 -9.45
CA THR A 607 -27.70 9.33 -9.39
C THR A 607 -26.35 10.00 -9.59
N LEU A 608 -25.25 9.27 -9.40
CA LEU A 608 -23.90 9.75 -9.60
C LEU A 608 -23.31 9.38 -10.95
N SER A 609 -23.99 8.50 -11.69
CA SER A 609 -23.51 7.99 -12.98
C SER A 609 -23.61 9.05 -14.07
N SER A 610 -22.64 9.02 -15.00
CA SER A 610 -22.68 9.83 -16.23
C SER A 610 -23.66 9.29 -17.29
N GLY A 611 -24.24 8.09 -17.06
CA GLY A 611 -25.16 7.42 -17.97
C GLY A 611 -24.49 6.52 -19.02
N THR A 612 -23.17 6.40 -19.03
CA THR A 612 -22.50 5.42 -19.91
C THR A 612 -22.78 4.00 -19.44
N PRO A 613 -22.81 3.00 -20.35
CA PRO A 613 -23.08 1.60 -19.96
C PRO A 613 -22.12 1.08 -18.89
N GLN A 614 -20.85 1.44 -18.95
CA GLN A 614 -19.85 1.05 -17.96
C GLN A 614 -20.13 1.67 -16.58
N GLU A 615 -20.46 2.95 -16.55
CA GLU A 615 -20.81 3.63 -15.31
C GLU A 615 -22.13 3.08 -14.71
N GLU A 616 -23.12 2.75 -15.54
CA GLU A 616 -24.34 2.09 -15.08
C GLU A 616 -24.04 0.71 -14.47
N ALA A 617 -23.12 -0.06 -15.06
CA ALA A 617 -22.69 -1.33 -14.49
C ALA A 617 -22.02 -1.15 -13.12
N TYR A 618 -21.17 -0.15 -12.97
CA TYR A 618 -20.57 0.19 -11.68
C TYR A 618 -21.62 0.69 -10.67
N ALA A 619 -22.60 1.46 -11.10
CA ALA A 619 -23.68 1.90 -10.23
C ALA A 619 -24.51 0.72 -9.72
N ASP A 620 -24.83 -0.23 -10.59
CA ASP A 620 -25.53 -1.46 -10.21
C ASP A 620 -24.70 -2.30 -9.23
N TYR A 621 -23.41 -2.41 -9.46
CA TYR A 621 -22.49 -3.08 -8.54
C TYR A 621 -22.46 -2.40 -7.16
N ALA A 622 -22.31 -1.08 -7.13
CA ALA A 622 -22.31 -0.32 -5.88
C ALA A 622 -23.62 -0.48 -5.12
N ASN A 623 -24.75 -0.41 -5.82
CA ASN A 623 -26.06 -0.64 -5.23
C ASN A 623 -26.21 -2.07 -4.70
N SER A 624 -25.69 -3.07 -5.41
CA SER A 624 -25.66 -4.46 -4.96
C SER A 624 -24.84 -4.64 -3.70
N MET A 625 -23.70 -4.00 -3.60
CA MET A 625 -22.86 -4.04 -2.39
C MET A 625 -23.56 -3.36 -1.20
N LYS A 626 -24.19 -2.22 -1.43
CA LYS A 626 -24.98 -1.53 -0.40
C LYS A 626 -26.17 -2.38 0.05
N SER A 627 -26.87 -2.99 -0.88
CA SER A 627 -27.96 -3.91 -0.58
C SER A 627 -27.50 -5.10 0.25
N LEU A 628 -26.37 -5.69 -0.11
CA LEU A 628 -25.80 -6.81 0.61
C LEU A 628 -25.35 -6.40 2.02
N ALA A 629 -24.77 -5.21 2.19
CA ALA A 629 -24.45 -4.65 3.49
C ALA A 629 -25.70 -4.47 4.35
N ASN A 630 -26.79 -3.98 3.76
CA ASN A 630 -28.07 -3.84 4.45
C ASN A 630 -28.65 -5.19 4.86
N GLN A 631 -28.57 -6.20 4.00
CA GLN A 631 -28.98 -7.57 4.32
C GLN A 631 -28.16 -8.15 5.48
N ALA A 632 -26.87 -7.93 5.48
CA ALA A 632 -25.99 -8.38 6.55
C ALA A 632 -26.35 -7.74 7.90
N ARG A 633 -26.63 -6.44 7.91
CA ARG A 633 -27.06 -5.75 9.13
C ARG A 633 -28.43 -6.22 9.60
N ARG A 634 -29.35 -6.46 8.68
CA ARG A 634 -30.67 -7.00 8.99
C ARG A 634 -30.56 -8.43 9.57
N GLU A 635 -29.75 -9.28 8.97
CA GLU A 635 -29.48 -10.63 9.49
C GLU A 635 -28.83 -10.58 10.87
N MET A 636 -27.91 -9.64 11.09
CA MET A 636 -27.31 -9.39 12.39
C MET A 636 -28.35 -9.04 13.45
N MET A 637 -29.31 -8.16 13.12
CA MET A 637 -30.38 -7.76 14.05
C MET A 637 -31.33 -8.92 14.37
N SER A 638 -31.57 -9.81 13.41
CA SER A 638 -32.48 -10.95 13.57
C SER A 638 -31.80 -12.19 14.20
N THR A 639 -30.45 -12.17 14.33
CA THR A 639 -29.74 -13.31 14.91
C THR A 639 -30.00 -13.41 16.41
N GLY A 640 -30.38 -14.60 16.85
CA GLY A 640 -30.74 -14.89 18.24
C GLY A 640 -29.57 -14.83 19.22
N LYS A 641 -29.81 -15.20 20.44
CA LYS A 641 -28.80 -15.21 21.51
C LYS A 641 -28.27 -16.61 21.69
N ILE A 642 -26.98 -16.71 22.14
CA ILE A 642 -26.40 -17.99 22.56
C ILE A 642 -27.12 -18.51 23.83
N ALA A 643 -27.38 -19.79 23.87
CA ALA A 643 -27.62 -20.49 25.11
C ALA A 643 -26.32 -20.57 25.92
N TYR A 644 -26.20 -19.74 26.92
CA TYR A 644 -25.10 -19.81 27.87
C TYR A 644 -25.12 -21.14 28.61
N SER A 645 -23.96 -21.82 28.65
CA SER A 645 -23.80 -23.10 29.33
C SER A 645 -22.98 -22.93 30.60
N ALA A 646 -23.62 -23.07 31.76
CA ALA A 646 -22.92 -23.03 33.05
C ALA A 646 -21.96 -24.24 33.24
N SER A 647 -22.27 -25.38 32.67
CA SER A 647 -21.38 -26.54 32.66
C SER A 647 -20.13 -26.33 31.82
N ALA A 648 -20.25 -25.69 30.67
CA ALA A 648 -19.11 -25.31 29.87
C ALA A 648 -18.22 -24.29 30.57
N LYS A 649 -18.79 -23.33 31.27
CA LYS A 649 -18.04 -22.37 32.08
C LYS A 649 -17.21 -23.07 33.17
N ALA A 650 -17.75 -24.05 33.82
CA ALA A 650 -17.03 -24.84 34.82
C ALA A 650 -15.88 -25.64 34.20
N THR A 651 -16.12 -26.26 33.04
CA THR A 651 -15.10 -27.02 32.30
C THR A 651 -13.95 -26.16 31.80
N TYR A 652 -14.23 -24.98 31.31
CA TYR A 652 -13.25 -24.06 30.76
C TYR A 652 -12.96 -22.87 31.69
N SER A 653 -12.99 -23.09 33.02
CA SER A 653 -12.87 -22.01 34.00
C SER A 653 -11.58 -21.19 33.89
N GLU A 654 -10.46 -21.82 33.55
CA GLU A 654 -9.17 -21.13 33.36
C GLU A 654 -9.18 -20.23 32.11
N GLU A 655 -9.73 -20.73 31.02
CA GLU A 655 -9.85 -19.97 29.75
C GLU A 655 -10.82 -18.81 29.93
N VAL A 656 -11.91 -18.98 30.66
CA VAL A 656 -12.85 -17.90 30.98
C VAL A 656 -12.20 -16.84 31.85
N LYS A 657 -11.42 -17.22 32.86
CA LYS A 657 -10.67 -16.27 33.68
C LYS A 657 -9.63 -15.49 32.86
N SER A 658 -8.92 -16.18 31.97
CA SER A 658 -7.93 -15.57 31.09
C SER A 658 -8.58 -14.55 30.14
N LEU A 659 -9.68 -14.90 29.50
CA LEU A 659 -10.42 -14.01 28.60
C LEU A 659 -11.01 -12.80 29.35
N ASN A 660 -11.55 -13.00 30.55
CA ASN A 660 -12.05 -11.91 31.37
C ASN A 660 -10.94 -10.93 31.77
N ALA A 661 -9.77 -11.44 32.15
CA ALA A 661 -8.62 -10.60 32.47
C ALA A 661 -8.14 -9.78 31.25
N LYS A 662 -8.08 -10.41 30.07
CA LYS A 662 -7.75 -9.72 28.82
C LYS A 662 -8.78 -8.65 28.47
N LEU A 663 -10.06 -8.94 28.67
CA LEU A 663 -11.15 -8.00 28.44
C LEU A 663 -11.09 -6.80 29.39
N ASP A 664 -10.88 -7.02 30.68
CA ASP A 664 -10.79 -5.97 31.67
C ASP A 664 -9.66 -4.97 31.36
N LEU A 665 -8.50 -5.49 30.93
CA LEU A 665 -7.39 -4.66 30.46
C LEU A 665 -7.77 -3.84 29.23
N ALA A 666 -8.41 -4.44 28.24
CA ALA A 666 -8.81 -3.74 27.02
C ALA A 666 -9.86 -2.66 27.31
N LEU A 667 -10.84 -2.93 28.16
CA LEU A 667 -11.90 -1.98 28.53
C LEU A 667 -11.38 -0.82 29.34
N ALA A 668 -10.46 -1.05 30.27
CA ALA A 668 -9.84 0.00 31.07
C ALA A 668 -9.04 0.99 30.21
N ASN A 669 -8.45 0.51 29.14
CA ASN A 669 -7.62 1.33 28.26
C ASN A 669 -8.39 2.03 27.12
N ALA A 670 -9.50 1.49 26.63
CA ALA A 670 -10.18 2.01 25.43
C ALA A 670 -10.59 3.49 25.51
N PRO A 671 -11.14 4.03 26.60
CA PRO A 671 -11.45 5.46 26.70
C PRO A 671 -10.19 6.35 26.64
N ARG A 672 -9.13 5.92 27.31
CA ARG A 672 -7.84 6.62 27.33
C ARG A 672 -7.20 6.66 25.94
N GLU A 673 -7.27 5.56 25.22
CA GLU A 673 -6.76 5.48 23.85
C GLU A 673 -7.54 6.39 22.88
N ARG A 674 -8.88 6.43 22.98
CA ARG A 674 -9.69 7.38 22.21
C ARG A 674 -9.33 8.84 22.50
N GLN A 675 -9.13 9.17 23.77
CA GLN A 675 -8.71 10.52 24.18
C GLN A 675 -7.31 10.85 23.61
N ALA A 676 -6.37 9.90 23.69
CA ALA A 676 -5.04 10.07 23.13
C ALA A 676 -5.09 10.30 21.60
N GLN A 677 -5.90 9.54 20.87
CA GLN A 677 -6.10 9.73 19.44
C GLN A 677 -6.65 11.12 19.10
N THR A 678 -7.64 11.57 19.83
CA THR A 678 -8.24 12.90 19.64
C THR A 678 -7.22 14.01 19.88
N MET A 679 -6.44 13.92 20.94
CA MET A 679 -5.39 14.88 21.26
C MET A 679 -4.29 14.88 20.19
N ALA A 680 -3.86 13.72 19.75
CA ALA A 680 -2.83 13.58 18.71
C ALA A 680 -3.31 14.14 17.36
N ASN A 681 -4.53 13.85 16.97
CA ASN A 681 -5.13 14.40 15.74
C ASN A 681 -5.20 15.94 15.79
N ALA A 682 -5.59 16.51 16.91
CA ALA A 682 -5.61 17.96 17.10
C ALA A 682 -4.21 18.57 16.99
N THR A 683 -3.21 17.95 17.60
CA THR A 683 -1.82 18.39 17.55
C THR A 683 -1.27 18.36 16.11
N VAL A 684 -1.52 17.28 15.38
CA VAL A 684 -1.08 17.15 13.97
C VAL A 684 -1.79 18.15 13.07
N ALA A 685 -3.09 18.36 13.27
CA ALA A 685 -3.86 19.35 12.51
C ALA A 685 -3.31 20.77 12.74
N ALA A 686 -2.96 21.13 13.98
CA ALA A 686 -2.35 22.41 14.30
C ALA A 686 -0.97 22.57 13.61
N LYS A 687 -0.12 21.55 13.67
CA LYS A 687 1.19 21.57 12.99
C LYS A 687 1.06 21.71 11.47
N ARG A 688 0.10 21.03 10.87
CA ARG A 688 -0.15 21.13 9.43
C ARG A 688 -0.68 22.50 9.03
N LYS A 689 -1.45 23.15 9.88
CA LYS A 689 -1.95 24.51 9.67
C LYS A 689 -0.81 25.53 9.71
N ASP A 690 0.13 25.36 10.64
CA ASP A 690 1.30 26.24 10.78
C ASP A 690 2.36 25.97 9.72
N ASN A 691 2.43 24.75 9.19
CA ASN A 691 3.36 24.35 8.16
C ASN A 691 2.65 23.53 7.08
N PRO A 692 1.96 24.19 6.12
CA PRO A 692 1.21 23.49 5.06
C PRO A 692 2.09 22.67 4.11
N ASP A 693 3.40 22.90 4.10
CA ASP A 693 4.37 22.28 3.20
C ASP A 693 4.97 20.96 3.77
N MET A 694 4.43 20.46 4.87
CA MET A 694 4.90 19.20 5.46
C MET A 694 4.80 18.04 4.47
N THR A 695 5.92 17.33 4.31
CA THR A 695 5.95 16.11 3.52
C THR A 695 5.17 14.99 4.21
N LYS A 696 4.80 13.95 3.45
CA LYS A 696 4.13 12.78 4.00
C LYS A 696 4.94 12.11 5.12
N ALA A 697 6.26 12.07 4.97
CA ALA A 697 7.17 11.53 5.98
C ALA A 697 7.17 12.39 7.26
N GLU A 698 7.19 13.71 7.13
CA GLU A 698 7.11 14.65 8.24
C GLU A 698 5.79 14.56 8.99
N VAL A 699 4.67 14.43 8.27
CA VAL A 699 3.35 14.22 8.86
C VAL A 699 3.30 12.90 9.64
N LYS A 700 3.86 11.83 9.09
CA LYS A 700 3.94 10.52 9.75
C LYS A 700 4.74 10.60 11.06
N LYS A 701 5.90 11.24 11.02
CA LYS A 701 6.76 11.44 12.21
C LYS A 701 6.05 12.29 13.28
N ALA A 702 5.45 13.40 12.88
CA ALA A 702 4.67 14.26 13.76
C ALA A 702 3.48 13.52 14.39
N SER A 703 2.81 12.67 13.61
CA SER A 703 1.69 11.84 14.08
C SER A 703 2.14 10.83 15.14
N GLN A 704 3.26 10.16 14.91
CA GLN A 704 3.82 9.20 15.87
C GLN A 704 4.23 9.89 17.18
N GLN A 705 4.90 11.02 17.10
CA GLN A 705 5.31 11.79 18.28
C GLN A 705 4.11 12.32 19.06
N ALA A 706 3.15 12.93 18.37
CA ALA A 706 1.93 13.46 18.97
C ALA A 706 1.13 12.37 19.69
N LEU A 707 1.00 11.20 19.08
CA LEU A 707 0.28 10.08 19.67
C LEU A 707 1.00 9.52 20.91
N ALA A 708 2.31 9.40 20.86
CA ALA A 708 3.10 8.95 21.98
C ALA A 708 2.98 9.90 23.18
N GLN A 709 3.09 11.20 22.94
CA GLN A 709 2.91 12.22 24.00
C GLN A 709 1.49 12.19 24.56
N ALA A 710 0.48 12.08 23.70
CA ALA A 710 -0.91 12.01 24.11
C ALA A 710 -1.18 10.77 24.97
N ARG A 711 -0.63 9.60 24.60
CA ARG A 711 -0.73 8.38 25.42
C ARG A 711 -0.07 8.52 26.78
N SER A 712 1.11 9.09 26.81
CA SER A 712 1.80 9.39 28.07
C SER A 712 0.95 10.30 28.97
N SER A 713 0.34 11.34 28.41
CA SER A 713 -0.50 12.29 29.14
C SER A 713 -1.74 11.63 29.74
N VAL A 714 -2.39 10.72 29.03
CA VAL A 714 -3.66 10.09 29.47
C VAL A 714 -3.47 8.70 30.09
N GLY A 715 -2.27 8.15 30.06
CA GLY A 715 -1.97 6.82 30.61
C GLY A 715 -2.57 5.66 29.80
N ALA A 716 -2.66 5.80 28.48
CA ALA A 716 -3.19 4.76 27.61
C ALA A 716 -2.27 3.55 27.49
N LYS A 717 -2.85 2.34 27.60
CA LYS A 717 -2.12 1.05 27.67
C LYS A 717 -2.70 -0.03 26.74
N ARG A 718 -3.15 0.32 25.58
CA ARG A 718 -3.93 -0.58 24.74
C ARG A 718 -3.20 -1.85 24.31
N SER A 719 -3.90 -2.98 24.38
CA SER A 719 -3.55 -4.25 23.73
C SER A 719 -4.79 -4.87 23.07
N ASN A 720 -4.65 -5.46 21.88
CA ASN A 720 -5.69 -6.31 21.30
C ASN A 720 -5.73 -7.65 22.06
N ILE A 721 -6.94 -8.17 22.20
CA ILE A 721 -7.13 -9.50 22.78
C ILE A 721 -6.70 -10.54 21.74
N GLU A 722 -5.77 -11.41 22.12
CA GLU A 722 -5.42 -12.60 21.36
C GLU A 722 -6.11 -13.81 21.95
N ILE A 723 -6.88 -14.52 21.15
CA ILE A 723 -7.64 -15.68 21.56
C ILE A 723 -6.83 -16.93 21.25
N THR A 724 -6.53 -17.74 22.30
CA THR A 724 -5.84 -19.02 22.14
C THR A 724 -6.81 -20.09 21.61
N ASP A 725 -6.27 -21.23 21.16
CA ASP A 725 -7.09 -22.33 20.65
C ASP A 725 -8.07 -22.85 21.70
N LYS A 726 -7.61 -23.01 22.95
CA LYS A 726 -8.47 -23.46 24.06
C LYS A 726 -9.51 -22.44 24.46
N GLU A 727 -9.14 -21.14 24.43
CA GLU A 727 -10.10 -20.07 24.66
C GLU A 727 -11.17 -20.03 23.56
N TRP A 728 -10.80 -20.31 22.32
CA TRP A 728 -11.77 -20.44 21.24
C TRP A 728 -12.71 -21.64 21.43
N GLU A 729 -12.20 -22.77 21.88
CA GLU A 729 -13.04 -23.92 22.26
C GLU A 729 -14.05 -23.56 23.35
N ALA A 730 -13.61 -22.79 24.36
CA ALA A 730 -14.50 -22.31 25.42
C ALA A 730 -15.60 -21.40 24.86
N ILE A 731 -15.27 -20.52 23.92
CA ILE A 731 -16.24 -19.67 23.25
C ILE A 731 -17.27 -20.50 22.47
N GLN A 732 -16.82 -21.50 21.73
CA GLN A 732 -17.69 -22.35 20.93
C GLN A 732 -18.60 -23.22 21.81
N ALA A 733 -18.12 -23.62 22.99
CA ALA A 733 -18.87 -24.40 23.94
C ALA A 733 -19.95 -23.60 24.71
N GLY A 734 -19.99 -22.28 24.54
CA GLY A 734 -20.93 -21.42 25.25
C GLY A 734 -20.52 -21.07 26.68
N ALA A 735 -19.23 -21.21 27.02
CA ALA A 735 -18.69 -20.90 28.34
C ALA A 735 -18.71 -19.42 28.71
N ILE A 736 -18.93 -18.54 27.75
CA ILE A 736 -18.90 -17.09 27.92
C ILE A 736 -20.24 -16.47 27.53
N SER A 737 -20.73 -15.58 28.37
CA SER A 737 -22.00 -14.88 28.10
C SER A 737 -21.92 -14.00 26.83
N GLU A 738 -23.06 -13.79 26.19
CA GLU A 738 -23.15 -13.02 24.95
C GLU A 738 -22.56 -11.61 25.10
N ASN A 739 -22.88 -10.90 26.18
CA ASN A 739 -22.37 -9.55 26.40
C ASN A 739 -20.85 -9.51 26.50
N LYS A 740 -20.26 -10.43 27.26
CA LYS A 740 -18.81 -10.52 27.40
C LYS A 740 -18.15 -10.97 26.11
N LEU A 741 -18.72 -11.92 25.40
CA LEU A 741 -18.18 -12.37 24.12
C LEU A 741 -18.22 -11.25 23.08
N THR A 742 -19.29 -10.48 23.01
CA THR A 742 -19.38 -9.31 22.11
C THR A 742 -18.28 -8.31 22.42
N GLN A 743 -18.04 -8.01 23.68
CA GLN A 743 -16.96 -7.11 24.10
C GLN A 743 -15.56 -7.66 23.77
N ILE A 744 -15.35 -8.94 23.96
CA ILE A 744 -14.08 -9.62 23.60
C ILE A 744 -13.85 -9.53 22.10
N LEU A 745 -14.84 -9.85 21.28
CA LEU A 745 -14.74 -9.82 19.82
C LEU A 745 -14.52 -8.41 19.29
N ASN A 746 -15.13 -7.39 19.90
CA ASN A 746 -14.92 -5.99 19.55
C ASN A 746 -13.47 -5.50 19.82
N ASN A 747 -12.76 -6.16 20.70
CA ASN A 747 -11.36 -5.88 21.03
C ASN A 747 -10.38 -6.90 20.42
N THR A 748 -10.85 -7.74 19.50
CA THR A 748 -10.06 -8.74 18.79
C THR A 748 -9.96 -8.37 17.31
N ASN A 749 -8.87 -8.76 16.67
CA ASN A 749 -8.70 -8.58 15.23
C ASN A 749 -9.74 -9.43 14.46
N THR A 750 -10.47 -8.80 13.55
CA THR A 750 -11.53 -9.45 12.77
C THR A 750 -11.01 -10.58 11.88
N ASP A 751 -9.83 -10.41 11.27
CA ASP A 751 -9.24 -11.46 10.42
C ASP A 751 -8.92 -12.71 11.22
N THR A 752 -8.44 -12.54 12.46
CA THR A 752 -8.19 -13.65 13.38
C THR A 752 -9.49 -14.38 13.72
N ILE A 753 -10.58 -13.66 13.96
CA ILE A 753 -11.90 -14.23 14.23
C ILE A 753 -12.37 -15.06 13.03
N ARG A 754 -12.25 -14.52 11.81
CA ARG A 754 -12.61 -15.24 10.57
C ARG A 754 -11.84 -16.54 10.42
N GLN A 755 -10.52 -16.49 10.60
CA GLN A 755 -9.67 -17.68 10.50
C GLN A 755 -10.08 -18.76 11.51
N ARG A 756 -10.45 -18.35 12.71
CA ARG A 756 -10.88 -19.26 13.76
C ARG A 756 -12.29 -19.82 13.53
N ALA A 757 -13.20 -19.02 13.03
CA ALA A 757 -14.59 -19.40 12.76
C ALA A 757 -14.74 -20.26 11.51
N THR A 758 -13.84 -20.13 10.54
CA THR A 758 -13.85 -20.94 9.33
C THR A 758 -13.44 -22.38 9.68
N PRO A 759 -14.26 -23.40 9.37
CA PRO A 759 -13.92 -24.78 9.64
C PRO A 759 -12.57 -25.13 9.01
N ARG A 760 -11.62 -25.59 9.81
CA ARG A 760 -10.35 -26.12 9.27
C ARG A 760 -10.67 -27.28 8.34
N ALA A 761 -10.11 -27.19 7.16
CA ALA A 761 -10.32 -28.05 6.03
C ALA A 761 -10.60 -29.52 6.37
N SER A 762 -11.81 -29.93 6.15
CA SER A 762 -12.04 -31.21 5.48
C SER A 762 -11.33 -31.11 4.11
N THR A 763 -10.91 -32.22 3.55
CA THR A 763 -10.37 -32.34 2.19
C THR A 763 -11.26 -31.71 1.10
N ALA A 764 -12.43 -31.18 1.43
CA ALA A 764 -13.36 -30.49 0.57
C ALA A 764 -13.07 -28.99 0.58
N LEU A 765 -13.10 -28.37 -0.59
CA LEU A 765 -13.02 -26.93 -0.73
C LEU A 765 -14.17 -26.23 0.00
N SER A 766 -13.90 -25.04 0.56
CA SER A 766 -14.95 -24.22 1.15
C SER A 766 -16.04 -23.90 0.11
N THR A 767 -17.26 -23.67 0.58
CA THR A 767 -18.39 -23.28 -0.28
C THR A 767 -18.06 -22.03 -1.09
N ALA A 768 -17.33 -21.08 -0.50
CA ALA A 768 -16.87 -19.87 -1.18
C ALA A 768 -15.97 -20.20 -2.38
N LYS A 769 -14.99 -21.10 -2.23
CA LYS A 769 -14.14 -21.55 -3.34
C LYS A 769 -14.90 -22.32 -4.40
N GLN A 770 -15.85 -23.17 -4.02
CA GLN A 770 -16.70 -23.89 -4.97
C GLN A 770 -17.53 -22.93 -5.81
N ASN A 771 -18.16 -21.92 -5.19
CA ASN A 771 -18.92 -20.90 -5.89
C ASN A 771 -18.03 -20.06 -6.80
N ARG A 772 -16.82 -19.79 -6.38
CA ARG A 772 -15.82 -19.08 -7.19
C ARG A 772 -15.44 -19.88 -8.43
N ILE A 773 -15.23 -21.19 -8.30
CA ILE A 773 -14.97 -22.08 -9.45
C ILE A 773 -16.12 -22.00 -10.43
N ALA A 774 -17.36 -22.11 -9.98
CA ALA A 774 -18.54 -22.03 -10.84
C ALA A 774 -18.64 -20.67 -11.54
N ALA A 775 -18.43 -19.57 -10.82
CA ALA A 775 -18.47 -18.22 -11.36
C ALA A 775 -17.37 -17.96 -12.40
N LEU A 776 -16.15 -18.39 -12.15
CA LEU A 776 -15.04 -18.28 -13.09
C LEU A 776 -15.30 -19.13 -14.36
N SER A 777 -15.79 -20.34 -14.20
CA SER A 777 -16.15 -21.20 -15.34
C SER A 777 -17.27 -20.58 -16.19
N ALA A 778 -18.30 -20.04 -15.55
CA ALA A 778 -19.38 -19.33 -16.23
C ALA A 778 -18.90 -18.08 -16.97
N SER A 779 -17.84 -17.45 -16.48
CA SER A 779 -17.20 -16.28 -17.11
C SER A 779 -16.24 -16.65 -18.25
N GLY A 780 -16.10 -17.93 -18.58
CA GLY A 780 -15.29 -18.42 -19.69
C GLY A 780 -13.82 -18.68 -19.36
N TYR A 781 -13.46 -18.76 -18.11
CA TYR A 781 -12.10 -19.10 -17.68
C TYR A 781 -11.84 -20.60 -17.90
N SER A 782 -10.63 -20.95 -18.31
CA SER A 782 -10.24 -22.35 -18.46
C SER A 782 -9.99 -23.00 -17.09
N THR A 783 -10.06 -24.32 -17.03
CA THR A 783 -9.75 -25.10 -15.83
C THR A 783 -8.37 -24.76 -15.26
N SER A 784 -7.37 -24.58 -16.14
CA SER A 784 -6.01 -24.20 -15.72
C SER A 784 -5.95 -22.80 -15.10
N GLU A 785 -6.65 -21.84 -15.71
CA GLU A 785 -6.73 -20.47 -15.21
C GLU A 785 -7.43 -20.39 -13.83
N ILE A 786 -8.50 -21.15 -13.66
CA ILE A 786 -9.22 -21.26 -12.39
C ILE A 786 -8.33 -21.89 -11.32
N ALA A 787 -7.63 -22.96 -11.64
CA ALA A 787 -6.71 -23.64 -10.74
C ALA A 787 -5.60 -22.73 -10.24
N GLU A 788 -5.00 -21.97 -11.15
CA GLU A 788 -3.95 -21.00 -10.82
C GLU A 788 -4.49 -19.86 -9.93
N ALA A 789 -5.65 -19.30 -10.27
CA ALA A 789 -6.27 -18.20 -9.53
C ALA A 789 -6.63 -18.59 -8.09
N LEU A 790 -7.01 -19.83 -7.85
CA LEU A 790 -7.46 -20.31 -6.54
C LEU A 790 -6.38 -21.07 -5.77
N GLY A 791 -5.22 -21.31 -6.35
CA GLY A 791 -4.13 -22.08 -5.72
C GLY A 791 -4.49 -23.55 -5.50
N VAL A 792 -5.28 -24.14 -6.38
CA VAL A 792 -5.69 -25.54 -6.34
C VAL A 792 -5.25 -26.27 -7.61
N SER A 793 -5.32 -27.61 -7.62
CA SER A 793 -4.98 -28.39 -8.82
C SER A 793 -6.08 -28.33 -9.87
N SER A 794 -5.70 -28.44 -11.13
CA SER A 794 -6.66 -28.51 -12.24
C SER A 794 -7.62 -29.69 -12.12
N SER A 795 -7.16 -30.80 -11.55
CA SER A 795 -8.01 -31.97 -11.24
C SER A 795 -9.08 -31.66 -10.21
N THR A 796 -8.76 -30.85 -9.21
CA THR A 796 -9.72 -30.38 -8.19
C THR A 796 -10.80 -29.52 -8.83
N VAL A 797 -10.40 -28.57 -9.70
CA VAL A 797 -11.36 -27.73 -10.44
C VAL A 797 -12.28 -28.58 -11.32
N SER A 798 -11.72 -29.52 -12.09
CA SER A 798 -12.50 -30.46 -12.94
C SER A 798 -13.48 -31.27 -12.12
N LYS A 799 -13.08 -31.76 -10.96
CA LYS A 799 -13.93 -32.51 -10.04
C LYS A 799 -15.16 -31.69 -9.59
N TYR A 800 -14.96 -30.44 -9.23
CA TYR A 800 -16.07 -29.59 -8.80
C TYR A 800 -16.95 -29.09 -9.94
N LEU A 801 -16.43 -28.96 -11.16
CA LEU A 801 -17.22 -28.61 -12.33
C LEU A 801 -18.04 -29.79 -12.87
N ASN A 802 -17.47 -31.01 -12.81
CA ASN A 802 -18.08 -32.22 -13.36
C ASN A 802 -18.83 -33.05 -12.31
N GLY A 803 -18.61 -32.77 -11.04
CA GLY A 803 -19.22 -33.50 -9.91
C GLY A 803 -20.60 -33.03 -9.49
N LYS A 804 -21.28 -32.28 -10.35
CA LYS A 804 -22.71 -31.92 -10.19
C LYS A 804 -23.60 -32.87 -10.99
N GLU A 805 -23.34 -34.18 -10.89
CA GLU A 805 -24.34 -35.17 -11.25
C GLU A 805 -25.03 -35.71 -10.01
#